data_705880f5003595608b8fbddc601ecd7c
#
_entry.id   705880f5003595608b8fbddc601ecd7c
#
_cell.length_a   1.000
_cell.length_b   1.000
_cell.length_c   1.000
_cell.angle_alpha   90.00
_cell.angle_beta   90.00
_cell.angle_gamma   90.00
#
_symmetry.space_group_name_H-M   'P 1'
#
loop_
_entity.id
_entity.type
_entity.pdbx_description
1 polymer ?
#
loop_
_entity_poly.entity_id
_entity_poly.type
_entity_poly.pdbx_seq_one_letter_code
_entity_poly.pdbx_strand_id
1 'polypeptide(L)'
;MEEGPGMNSFEPPKLKRPSLRILAGLLAGVAVGLFFGEGAAVLQPVADLYIRGMQMTVLPYLVLTLVGGLGKLDPATARRLGLRATALLSLLVVLACAVIVVMPLAYPALVSASFYSDTLIEPAQPFALGELYVPSNPFYAMANAVVPGLVLFSSAVGVALIGVPDKAPLLSSLLSLERAVVRVTQLVLSLTPYGVFAISASVAGTMSLESLSRLEIYFVIFGAAALLLAFVVIPLAVAALTPFGWRQVVGMCHEALLTAFIANSAFIVLPMLVERVKAALAAQAMDSTDTRSAVDVVVPVSFVVPNAGKLLTLLFVPFAAWLAGNPLGADAYLALFGAGIPSYFAKAQVALPFLMDLLGVPHDLFLLYIPSSIVTGKFDSMVTVMSLLALALLTASAVAGHLRIEPRRIARALLITLAATAITVGGLKLSLAHAVDTVYRKDQALSNMNLPRVMLPIALLAEAPPAEAVSTSTMQRIRARGALRVAFVGDRVPFAFFNARRDLVGMDVELAQRLAQDLGATRVDFVPADFDQMSRLLAEGRIDVAVGLPYLPDLLRQVAYSVPYLDSTLGLVVRDELRDDFSSATRLAGRSPVTIALLGDLPAVQDRLRKQLAGVDLRFVALPSPKHFFEGEAPHVDAFAMLAEAGAAWSILYPAYSVVVPQPGAIAVPVGVGMRRGDSELASVVNDWLVIQRSAGVLSQLREYWVLGHGAQKRSPRWSIRHDVLGWERRADRPAQ
;
A
#
# COMPACT_ATOMS: atom_id res chain seq x y z
N MET A 1 -65.95 -5.08 37.55
CA MET A 1 -65.50 -4.09 36.56
C MET A 1 -64.16 -3.60 37.08
N GLU A 2 -63.10 -4.27 36.65
CA GLU A 2 -61.74 -3.82 36.84
C GLU A 2 -61.09 -3.79 35.47
N GLU A 3 -60.67 -2.56 35.10
CA GLU A 3 -60.02 -2.28 33.81
C GLU A 3 -58.65 -2.91 33.80
N GLY A 4 -58.33 -3.74 32.77
CA GLY A 4 -57.00 -4.28 32.50
C GLY A 4 -56.03 -3.18 32.10
N PRO A 5 -54.70 -3.32 32.43
CA PRO A 5 -53.70 -2.34 32.09
C PRO A 5 -53.50 -2.29 30.53
N GLY A 6 -53.59 -1.06 30.02
CA GLY A 6 -53.45 -0.75 28.60
C GLY A 6 -52.17 -1.28 27.96
N MET A 7 -52.30 -1.87 26.80
CA MET A 7 -51.24 -2.19 25.86
C MET A 7 -50.48 -0.90 25.51
N ASN A 8 -49.31 -0.69 26.13
CA ASN A 8 -48.40 0.34 25.71
C ASN A 8 -47.92 0.01 24.28
N SER A 9 -48.40 0.77 23.33
CA SER A 9 -47.87 0.82 21.98
C SER A 9 -46.37 1.08 22.03
N PHE A 10 -45.58 0.10 21.56
CA PHE A 10 -44.17 0.26 21.32
C PHE A 10 -43.99 1.32 20.24
N GLU A 11 -43.84 2.59 20.61
CA GLU A 11 -43.26 3.59 19.70
C GLU A 11 -41.82 3.17 19.40
N PRO A 12 -41.45 2.99 18.11
CA PRO A 12 -40.08 2.70 17.77
C PRO A 12 -39.20 3.86 18.25
N PRO A 13 -38.04 3.59 18.89
CA PRO A 13 -37.17 4.62 19.40
C PRO A 13 -36.82 5.56 18.23
N LYS A 14 -37.13 6.85 18.38
CA LYS A 14 -36.70 7.90 17.45
C LYS A 14 -35.18 7.75 17.28
N LEU A 15 -34.74 7.25 16.13
CA LEU A 15 -33.35 7.13 15.73
C LEU A 15 -32.71 8.53 15.91
N LYS A 16 -32.03 8.73 17.04
CA LYS A 16 -31.09 9.85 17.19
C LYS A 16 -30.00 9.60 16.15
N ARG A 17 -30.02 10.38 15.10
CA ARG A 17 -29.42 10.18 13.78
C ARG A 17 -27.88 10.46 13.75
N PRO A 18 -26.99 9.67 14.39
CA PRO A 18 -25.55 9.85 14.26
C PRO A 18 -25.08 9.56 12.81
N SER A 19 -25.65 8.55 12.16
CA SER A 19 -25.34 8.20 10.78
C SER A 19 -25.68 9.32 9.79
N LEU A 20 -26.74 10.08 9.99
CA LEU A 20 -27.08 11.21 9.11
C LEU A 20 -26.08 12.36 9.28
N ARG A 21 -25.60 12.63 10.51
CA ARG A 21 -24.58 13.66 10.77
C ARG A 21 -23.22 13.29 10.16
N ILE A 22 -22.83 12.02 10.22
CA ILE A 22 -21.62 11.51 9.60
C ILE A 22 -21.70 11.62 8.08
N LEU A 23 -22.83 11.22 7.49
CA LEU A 23 -23.08 11.36 6.05
C LEU A 23 -23.10 12.84 5.63
N ALA A 24 -23.71 13.71 6.41
CA ALA A 24 -23.69 15.15 6.16
C ALA A 24 -22.25 15.71 6.24
N GLY A 25 -21.46 15.27 7.23
CA GLY A 25 -20.03 15.61 7.34
C GLY A 25 -19.25 15.17 6.11
N LEU A 26 -19.46 13.92 5.63
CA LEU A 26 -18.83 13.40 4.42
C LEU A 26 -19.17 14.27 3.20
N LEU A 27 -20.46 14.49 2.94
CA LEU A 27 -20.92 15.24 1.76
C LEU A 27 -20.45 16.70 1.81
N ALA A 28 -20.54 17.34 2.99
CA ALA A 28 -20.02 18.68 3.18
C ALA A 28 -18.50 18.75 2.99
N GLY A 29 -17.74 17.75 3.50
CA GLY A 29 -16.31 17.65 3.29
C GLY A 29 -15.95 17.51 1.82
N VAL A 30 -16.60 16.60 1.10
CA VAL A 30 -16.41 16.46 -0.35
C VAL A 30 -16.73 17.76 -1.09
N ALA A 31 -17.85 18.42 -0.76
CA ALA A 31 -18.22 19.69 -1.37
C ALA A 31 -17.17 20.79 -1.11
N VAL A 32 -16.65 20.90 0.12
CA VAL A 32 -15.57 21.85 0.49
C VAL A 32 -14.27 21.50 -0.25
N GLY A 33 -13.88 20.22 -0.32
CA GLY A 33 -12.74 19.78 -1.07
C GLY A 33 -12.81 20.09 -2.55
N LEU A 34 -13.96 19.86 -3.18
CA LEU A 34 -14.21 20.21 -4.58
C LEU A 34 -14.27 21.74 -4.79
N PHE A 35 -14.74 22.49 -3.80
CA PHE A 35 -14.82 23.96 -3.90
C PHE A 35 -13.45 24.62 -3.79
N PHE A 36 -12.67 24.28 -2.76
CA PHE A 36 -11.37 24.90 -2.48
C PHE A 36 -10.19 24.23 -3.19
N GLY A 37 -10.35 22.99 -3.69
CA GLY A 37 -9.27 22.22 -4.29
C GLY A 37 -8.13 22.02 -3.29
N GLU A 38 -6.89 22.27 -3.70
CA GLU A 38 -5.69 22.09 -2.87
C GLU A 38 -5.69 22.91 -1.57
N GLY A 39 -6.44 24.02 -1.52
CA GLY A 39 -6.62 24.82 -0.31
C GLY A 39 -7.28 24.05 0.84
N ALA A 40 -8.01 22.97 0.56
CA ALA A 40 -8.60 22.11 1.57
C ALA A 40 -7.56 21.27 2.36
N ALA A 41 -6.30 21.22 1.90
CA ALA A 41 -5.17 20.59 2.62
C ALA A 41 -4.94 21.21 4.01
N VAL A 42 -5.37 22.45 4.25
CA VAL A 42 -5.31 23.09 5.58
C VAL A 42 -6.09 22.29 6.64
N LEU A 43 -7.04 21.45 6.23
CA LEU A 43 -7.81 20.58 7.13
C LEU A 43 -7.08 19.25 7.47
N GLN A 44 -5.96 18.95 6.81
CA GLN A 44 -5.18 17.71 7.05
C GLN A 44 -4.78 17.53 8.53
N PRO A 45 -4.24 18.55 9.26
CA PRO A 45 -3.89 18.37 10.67
C PRO A 45 -5.08 17.99 11.55
N VAL A 46 -6.29 18.46 11.23
CA VAL A 46 -7.53 18.11 11.96
C VAL A 46 -7.91 16.65 11.68
N ALA A 47 -7.75 16.21 10.43
CA ALA A 47 -7.96 14.83 10.03
C ALA A 47 -7.01 13.89 10.80
N ASP A 48 -5.72 14.22 10.83
CA ASP A 48 -4.67 13.43 11.50
C ASP A 48 -4.91 13.38 13.03
N LEU A 49 -5.28 14.49 13.64
CA LEU A 49 -5.61 14.54 15.07
C LEU A 49 -6.78 13.61 15.42
N TYR A 50 -7.83 13.59 14.58
CA TYR A 50 -8.95 12.68 14.76
C TYR A 50 -8.54 11.21 14.64
N ILE A 51 -7.73 10.86 13.65
CA ILE A 51 -7.22 9.49 13.45
C ILE A 51 -6.39 9.06 14.66
N ARG A 52 -5.43 9.89 15.08
CA ARG A 52 -4.60 9.62 16.28
C ARG A 52 -5.46 9.47 17.54
N GLY A 53 -6.48 10.30 17.73
CA GLY A 53 -7.43 10.18 18.83
C GLY A 53 -8.18 8.85 18.83
N MET A 54 -8.58 8.35 17.65
CA MET A 54 -9.18 7.02 17.51
C MET A 54 -8.19 5.91 17.87
N GLN A 55 -6.96 5.98 17.38
CA GLN A 55 -5.93 4.95 17.62
C GLN A 55 -5.54 4.88 19.10
N MET A 56 -5.42 6.01 19.78
CA MET A 56 -5.01 6.11 21.19
C MET A 56 -5.90 5.28 22.14
N THR A 57 -7.20 5.17 21.87
CA THR A 57 -8.13 4.48 22.77
C THR A 57 -8.28 2.99 22.50
N VAL A 58 -7.93 2.54 21.27
CA VAL A 58 -8.24 1.17 20.83
C VAL A 58 -7.36 0.12 21.51
N LEU A 59 -6.06 0.38 21.64
CA LEU A 59 -5.14 -0.62 22.22
C LEU A 59 -5.38 -0.87 23.70
N PRO A 60 -5.51 0.15 24.58
CA PRO A 60 -5.91 -0.06 25.97
C PRO A 60 -7.25 -0.78 26.09
N TYR A 61 -8.26 -0.40 25.30
CA TYR A 61 -9.56 -1.06 25.27
C TYR A 61 -9.42 -2.56 24.95
N LEU A 62 -8.62 -2.92 23.94
CA LEU A 62 -8.39 -4.29 23.51
C LEU A 62 -7.81 -5.14 24.66
N VAL A 63 -6.77 -4.63 25.33
CA VAL A 63 -6.16 -5.35 26.49
C VAL A 63 -7.21 -5.61 27.58
N LEU A 64 -7.93 -4.58 27.98
CA LEU A 64 -8.93 -4.68 29.07
C LEU A 64 -10.06 -5.64 28.71
N THR A 65 -10.53 -5.60 27.45
CA THR A 65 -11.63 -6.46 26.98
C THR A 65 -11.19 -7.92 26.89
N LEU A 66 -9.97 -8.20 26.37
CA LEU A 66 -9.47 -9.58 26.27
C LEU A 66 -9.18 -10.17 27.65
N VAL A 67 -8.43 -9.46 28.48
CA VAL A 67 -8.09 -9.93 29.84
C VAL A 67 -9.35 -10.10 30.69
N GLY A 68 -10.21 -9.08 30.73
CA GLY A 68 -11.44 -9.08 31.51
C GLY A 68 -12.49 -10.05 30.99
N GLY A 69 -12.65 -10.13 29.67
CA GLY A 69 -13.62 -11.02 29.02
C GLY A 69 -13.30 -12.48 29.16
N LEU A 70 -12.05 -12.89 28.87
CA LEU A 70 -11.61 -14.28 29.04
C LEU A 70 -11.51 -14.67 30.54
N GLY A 71 -11.03 -13.77 31.38
CA GLY A 71 -10.90 -14.02 32.83
C GLY A 71 -12.22 -14.29 33.58
N LYS A 72 -13.35 -13.86 33.00
CA LYS A 72 -14.71 -14.13 33.58
C LYS A 72 -15.25 -15.51 33.25
N LEU A 73 -14.70 -16.20 32.25
CA LEU A 73 -15.25 -17.51 31.84
C LEU A 73 -15.15 -18.55 32.94
N ASP A 74 -16.21 -19.38 33.04
CA ASP A 74 -16.20 -20.57 33.87
C ASP A 74 -15.43 -21.71 33.17
N PRO A 75 -14.53 -22.45 33.89
CA PRO A 75 -13.72 -23.50 33.27
C PRO A 75 -14.50 -24.60 32.56
N ALA A 76 -15.66 -24.98 33.09
CA ALA A 76 -16.46 -26.04 32.50
C ALA A 76 -17.13 -25.61 31.20
N THR A 77 -17.64 -24.39 31.14
CA THR A 77 -18.26 -23.78 29.94
C THR A 77 -17.21 -23.47 28.88
N ALA A 78 -16.05 -22.93 29.28
CA ALA A 78 -14.95 -22.63 28.40
C ALA A 78 -14.43 -23.90 27.66
N ARG A 79 -14.36 -25.05 28.34
CA ARG A 79 -13.85 -26.28 27.77
C ARG A 79 -14.85 -26.98 26.82
N ARG A 80 -16.15 -27.00 27.17
CA ARG A 80 -17.17 -27.71 26.37
C ARG A 80 -17.63 -26.95 25.14
N LEU A 81 -17.91 -25.66 25.27
CA LEU A 81 -18.36 -24.83 24.16
C LEU A 81 -17.18 -24.26 23.35
N GLY A 82 -16.08 -23.88 24.02
CA GLY A 82 -14.99 -23.15 23.43
C GLY A 82 -14.35 -23.86 22.25
N LEU A 83 -13.97 -25.13 22.37
CA LEU A 83 -13.32 -25.91 21.30
C LEU A 83 -14.19 -26.05 20.06
N ARG A 84 -15.49 -26.38 20.22
CA ARG A 84 -16.40 -26.56 19.09
C ARG A 84 -16.72 -25.22 18.42
N ALA A 85 -17.01 -24.19 19.20
CA ALA A 85 -17.30 -22.86 18.67
C ALA A 85 -16.07 -22.27 17.96
N THR A 86 -14.86 -22.46 18.51
CA THR A 86 -13.60 -22.01 17.89
C THR A 86 -13.33 -22.73 16.57
N ALA A 87 -13.52 -24.05 16.50
CA ALA A 87 -13.35 -24.81 15.26
C ALA A 87 -14.32 -24.35 14.15
N LEU A 88 -15.58 -24.10 14.52
CA LEU A 88 -16.61 -23.61 13.59
C LEU A 88 -16.37 -22.15 13.17
N LEU A 89 -15.91 -21.32 14.11
CA LEU A 89 -15.48 -19.95 13.78
C LEU A 89 -14.28 -19.96 12.83
N SER A 90 -13.29 -20.82 13.10
CA SER A 90 -12.12 -20.96 12.21
C SER A 90 -12.53 -21.38 10.80
N LEU A 91 -13.52 -22.26 10.67
CA LEU A 91 -14.07 -22.61 9.36
C LEU A 91 -14.65 -21.39 8.62
N LEU A 92 -15.45 -20.56 9.31
CA LEU A 92 -16.04 -19.36 8.71
C LEU A 92 -14.95 -18.33 8.36
N VAL A 93 -13.91 -18.21 9.18
CA VAL A 93 -12.74 -17.36 8.92
C VAL A 93 -11.99 -17.84 7.67
N VAL A 94 -11.71 -19.13 7.54
CA VAL A 94 -11.05 -19.70 6.36
C VAL A 94 -11.86 -19.45 5.09
N LEU A 95 -13.18 -19.59 5.14
CA LEU A 95 -14.05 -19.28 4.00
C LEU A 95 -13.98 -17.78 3.62
N ALA A 96 -13.96 -16.88 4.60
CA ALA A 96 -13.79 -15.45 4.35
C ALA A 96 -12.43 -15.15 3.74
N CYS A 97 -11.34 -15.71 4.28
CA CYS A 97 -10.00 -15.56 3.75
C CYS A 97 -9.89 -16.08 2.30
N ALA A 98 -10.52 -17.20 1.97
CA ALA A 98 -10.54 -17.72 0.61
C ALA A 98 -11.17 -16.71 -0.39
N VAL A 99 -12.29 -16.07 0.00
CA VAL A 99 -12.91 -15.03 -0.82
C VAL A 99 -11.97 -13.81 -0.94
N ILE A 100 -11.32 -13.39 0.16
CA ILE A 100 -10.39 -12.24 0.17
C ILE A 100 -9.19 -12.48 -0.76
N VAL A 101 -8.66 -13.72 -0.86
CA VAL A 101 -7.57 -14.07 -1.78
C VAL A 101 -8.00 -14.00 -3.24
N VAL A 102 -9.22 -14.47 -3.53
CA VAL A 102 -9.68 -14.66 -4.91
C VAL A 102 -10.25 -13.37 -5.51
N MET A 103 -10.86 -12.49 -4.72
CA MET A 103 -11.48 -11.26 -5.22
C MET A 103 -10.51 -10.30 -5.92
N PRO A 104 -9.26 -10.10 -5.47
CA PRO A 104 -8.28 -9.27 -6.16
C PRO A 104 -7.93 -9.71 -7.58
N LEU A 105 -8.20 -10.96 -7.97
CA LEU A 105 -8.04 -11.43 -9.35
C LEU A 105 -8.99 -10.72 -10.33
N ALA A 106 -10.02 -10.06 -9.83
CA ALA A 106 -10.94 -9.24 -10.60
C ALA A 106 -10.40 -7.83 -10.90
N TYR A 107 -9.34 -7.38 -10.21
CA TYR A 107 -8.74 -6.07 -10.53
C TYR A 107 -8.25 -6.07 -11.97
N PRO A 108 -8.51 -4.99 -12.73
CA PRO A 108 -7.95 -4.84 -14.06
C PRO A 108 -6.43 -4.76 -13.98
N ALA A 109 -5.75 -5.32 -14.99
CA ALA A 109 -4.31 -5.19 -15.07
C ALA A 109 -3.96 -3.70 -15.20
N LEU A 110 -3.34 -3.13 -14.18
CA LEU A 110 -2.67 -1.85 -14.31
C LEU A 110 -1.33 -2.12 -14.99
N VAL A 111 -1.04 -1.36 -16.03
CA VAL A 111 0.32 -1.29 -16.54
C VAL A 111 1.16 -0.72 -15.39
N SER A 112 1.99 -1.58 -14.78
CA SER A 112 2.62 -1.34 -13.47
C SER A 112 3.84 -0.42 -13.54
N ALA A 113 4.19 0.12 -14.71
CA ALA A 113 5.29 1.05 -14.82
C ALA A 113 5.07 2.26 -13.91
N SER A 114 5.91 2.41 -12.91
CA SER A 114 5.89 3.49 -11.93
C SER A 114 7.26 4.16 -11.86
N PHE A 115 7.28 5.43 -11.46
CA PHE A 115 8.52 6.06 -11.05
C PHE A 115 9.19 5.20 -9.96
N TYR A 116 10.50 5.35 -9.86
CA TYR A 116 11.31 4.62 -8.89
C TYR A 116 10.73 4.71 -7.48
N SER A 117 10.81 3.61 -6.73
CA SER A 117 10.44 3.57 -5.32
C SER A 117 11.56 2.91 -4.53
N ASP A 118 11.90 3.45 -3.38
CA ASP A 118 12.92 2.89 -2.48
C ASP A 118 12.57 1.48 -1.98
N THR A 119 11.29 1.10 -2.03
CA THR A 119 10.83 -0.27 -1.70
C THR A 119 11.37 -1.33 -2.66
N LEU A 120 11.91 -0.96 -3.83
CA LEU A 120 12.59 -1.89 -4.74
C LEU A 120 13.92 -2.38 -4.18
N ILE A 121 14.58 -1.59 -3.32
CA ILE A 121 15.91 -1.90 -2.75
C ILE A 121 15.77 -2.52 -1.37
N GLU A 122 14.82 -2.07 -0.57
CA GLU A 122 14.58 -2.65 0.75
C GLU A 122 13.98 -4.03 0.57
N PRO A 123 14.72 -5.10 0.94
CA PRO A 123 14.11 -6.42 0.98
C PRO A 123 12.93 -6.34 1.94
N ALA A 124 11.76 -6.83 1.52
CA ALA A 124 10.66 -7.06 2.43
C ALA A 124 11.24 -7.80 3.64
N GLN A 125 11.18 -7.16 4.81
CA GLN A 125 11.77 -7.76 6.02
C GLN A 125 11.21 -9.17 6.15
N PRO A 126 12.06 -10.20 6.37
CA PRO A 126 11.58 -11.56 6.46
C PRO A 126 10.51 -11.61 7.54
N PHE A 127 9.30 -12.03 7.16
CA PHE A 127 8.15 -12.09 8.03
C PHE A 127 8.40 -13.11 9.15
N ALA A 128 8.96 -12.65 10.26
CA ALA A 128 9.25 -13.46 11.42
C ALA A 128 7.98 -13.59 12.28
N LEU A 129 7.16 -14.61 11.99
CA LEU A 129 5.94 -14.92 12.76
C LEU A 129 6.23 -14.98 14.28
N GLY A 130 7.37 -15.55 14.68
CA GLY A 130 7.75 -15.68 16.09
C GLY A 130 7.86 -14.33 16.80
N GLU A 131 8.54 -13.36 16.21
CA GLU A 131 8.74 -12.03 16.79
C GLU A 131 7.44 -11.22 16.79
N LEU A 132 6.61 -11.40 15.77
CA LEU A 132 5.32 -10.71 15.67
C LEU A 132 4.33 -11.16 16.76
N TYR A 133 4.29 -12.46 17.06
CA TYR A 133 3.33 -13.01 18.02
C TYR A 133 3.86 -13.05 19.46
N VAL A 134 5.16 -13.26 19.62
CA VAL A 134 5.80 -13.36 20.95
C VAL A 134 6.82 -12.22 21.10
N PRO A 135 6.36 -11.00 21.33
CA PRO A 135 7.25 -9.87 21.53
C PRO A 135 8.02 -10.06 22.85
N SER A 136 9.29 -9.69 22.86
CA SER A 136 10.12 -9.69 24.06
C SER A 136 9.58 -8.78 25.16
N ASN A 137 8.79 -7.76 24.78
CA ASN A 137 8.17 -6.81 25.70
C ASN A 137 6.74 -6.47 25.25
N PRO A 138 5.69 -6.84 26.01
CA PRO A 138 4.30 -6.55 25.64
C PRO A 138 3.97 -5.05 25.68
N PHE A 139 4.69 -4.25 26.47
CA PHE A 139 4.52 -2.79 26.50
C PHE A 139 5.12 -2.14 25.24
N TYR A 140 6.23 -2.70 24.72
CA TYR A 140 6.76 -2.29 23.42
C TYR A 140 5.76 -2.60 22.30
N ALA A 141 5.13 -3.78 22.32
CA ALA A 141 4.10 -4.14 21.37
C ALA A 141 2.90 -3.17 21.43
N MET A 142 2.52 -2.73 22.63
CA MET A 142 1.46 -1.73 22.80
C MET A 142 1.88 -0.35 22.26
N ALA A 143 3.11 0.09 22.57
CA ALA A 143 3.62 1.40 22.15
C ALA A 143 3.77 1.52 20.63
N ASN A 144 4.16 0.41 19.95
CA ASN A 144 4.38 0.35 18.51
C ASN A 144 3.21 -0.28 17.73
N ALA A 145 2.05 -0.42 18.37
CA ALA A 145 0.83 -0.96 17.76
C ALA A 145 0.98 -2.36 17.14
N VAL A 146 1.91 -3.20 17.65
CA VAL A 146 2.09 -4.60 17.22
C VAL A 146 0.95 -5.44 17.78
N VAL A 147 -0.21 -5.34 17.12
CA VAL A 147 -1.48 -5.90 17.60
C VAL A 147 -1.46 -7.41 17.83
N PRO A 148 -0.86 -8.26 16.93
CA PRO A 148 -0.85 -9.71 17.14
C PRO A 148 -0.19 -10.14 18.46
N GLY A 149 0.97 -9.57 18.78
CA GLY A 149 1.67 -9.86 20.04
C GLY A 149 0.87 -9.40 21.28
N LEU A 150 0.24 -8.23 21.18
CA LEU A 150 -0.60 -7.70 22.26
C LEU A 150 -1.85 -8.58 22.51
N VAL A 151 -2.48 -9.08 21.43
CA VAL A 151 -3.63 -10.00 21.51
C VAL A 151 -3.22 -11.32 22.14
N LEU A 152 -2.09 -11.91 21.73
CA LEU A 152 -1.61 -13.16 22.29
C LEU A 152 -1.31 -13.01 23.79
N PHE A 153 -0.57 -11.96 24.16
CA PHE A 153 -0.25 -11.67 25.56
C PHE A 153 -1.52 -11.46 26.40
N SER A 154 -2.44 -10.61 25.94
CA SER A 154 -3.69 -10.30 26.67
C SER A 154 -4.60 -11.53 26.79
N SER A 155 -4.65 -12.36 25.74
CA SER A 155 -5.41 -13.61 25.78
C SER A 155 -4.79 -14.62 26.74
N ALA A 156 -3.47 -14.75 26.75
CA ALA A 156 -2.75 -15.64 27.69
C ALA A 156 -3.00 -15.23 29.15
N VAL A 157 -2.90 -13.93 29.45
CA VAL A 157 -3.23 -13.39 30.78
C VAL A 157 -4.69 -13.65 31.16
N GLY A 158 -5.62 -13.41 30.21
CA GLY A 158 -7.05 -13.67 30.44
C GLY A 158 -7.35 -15.14 30.70
N VAL A 159 -6.73 -16.06 29.95
CA VAL A 159 -6.87 -17.51 30.17
C VAL A 159 -6.25 -17.93 31.50
N ALA A 160 -5.06 -17.41 31.87
CA ALA A 160 -4.43 -17.68 33.16
C ALA A 160 -5.30 -17.24 34.31
N LEU A 161 -6.03 -16.13 34.22
CA LEU A 161 -6.96 -15.64 35.22
C LEU A 161 -8.15 -16.60 35.45
N ILE A 162 -8.48 -17.50 34.53
CA ILE A 162 -9.58 -18.48 34.73
C ILE A 162 -9.33 -19.32 36.00
N GLY A 163 -8.08 -19.74 36.23
CA GLY A 163 -7.68 -20.60 37.35
C GLY A 163 -7.31 -19.87 38.65
N VAL A 164 -7.28 -18.52 38.66
CA VAL A 164 -6.87 -17.76 39.83
C VAL A 164 -8.01 -17.66 40.85
N PRO A 165 -7.83 -18.11 42.10
CA PRO A 165 -8.78 -17.87 43.17
C PRO A 165 -8.84 -16.36 43.50
N ASP A 166 -9.96 -15.89 44.04
CA ASP A 166 -10.17 -14.49 44.46
C ASP A 166 -9.94 -13.41 43.37
N LYS A 167 -10.15 -13.76 42.13
CA LYS A 167 -9.99 -12.84 40.95
C LYS A 167 -11.08 -11.75 40.88
N ALA A 168 -12.16 -11.86 41.65
CA ALA A 168 -13.31 -10.95 41.55
C ALA A 168 -12.97 -9.46 41.74
N PRO A 169 -12.13 -9.04 42.69
CA PRO A 169 -11.74 -7.64 42.84
C PRO A 169 -10.95 -7.11 41.62
N LEU A 170 -10.02 -7.91 41.10
CA LEU A 170 -9.25 -7.55 39.89
C LEU A 170 -10.18 -7.38 38.69
N LEU A 171 -11.08 -8.33 38.45
CA LEU A 171 -12.03 -8.25 37.33
C LEU A 171 -12.96 -7.04 37.48
N SER A 172 -13.40 -6.67 38.68
CA SER A 172 -14.22 -5.48 38.89
C SER A 172 -13.45 -4.18 38.58
N SER A 173 -12.16 -4.14 38.95
CA SER A 173 -11.27 -3.01 38.64
C SER A 173 -11.01 -2.88 37.13
N LEU A 174 -10.73 -3.99 36.46
CA LEU A 174 -10.56 -4.01 34.99
C LEU A 174 -11.83 -3.55 34.27
N LEU A 175 -13.01 -3.96 34.74
CA LEU A 175 -14.29 -3.50 34.18
C LEU A 175 -14.52 -2.01 34.39
N SER A 176 -14.12 -1.48 35.55
CA SER A 176 -14.24 -0.05 35.80
C SER A 176 -13.32 0.77 34.90
N LEU A 177 -12.09 0.29 34.69
CA LEU A 177 -11.14 0.90 33.78
C LEU A 177 -11.61 0.78 32.29
N GLU A 178 -12.14 -0.39 31.92
CA GLU A 178 -12.75 -0.59 30.57
C GLU A 178 -13.86 0.44 30.33
N ARG A 179 -14.77 0.63 31.31
CA ARG A 179 -15.84 1.64 31.20
C ARG A 179 -15.28 3.06 31.06
N ALA A 180 -14.19 3.38 31.74
CA ALA A 180 -13.53 4.68 31.60
C ALA A 180 -12.96 4.87 30.20
N VAL A 181 -12.23 3.88 29.68
CA VAL A 181 -11.68 3.90 28.31
C VAL A 181 -12.80 3.98 27.27
N VAL A 182 -13.90 3.24 27.44
CA VAL A 182 -15.08 3.32 26.58
C VAL A 182 -15.68 4.73 26.56
N ARG A 183 -15.73 5.43 27.70
CA ARG A 183 -16.21 6.83 27.75
C ARG A 183 -15.30 7.75 26.94
N VAL A 184 -13.97 7.61 27.04
CA VAL A 184 -13.02 8.38 26.23
C VAL A 184 -13.21 8.06 24.75
N THR A 185 -13.35 6.78 24.40
CA THR A 185 -13.64 6.36 23.01
C THR A 185 -14.94 6.99 22.50
N GLN A 186 -16.00 7.03 23.30
CA GLN A 186 -17.28 7.66 22.94
C GLN A 186 -17.13 9.16 22.72
N LEU A 187 -16.29 9.84 23.50
CA LEU A 187 -15.98 11.25 23.29
C LEU A 187 -15.31 11.46 21.94
N VAL A 188 -14.29 10.68 21.60
CA VAL A 188 -13.62 10.73 20.28
C VAL A 188 -14.62 10.39 19.16
N LEU A 189 -15.47 9.38 19.34
CA LEU A 189 -16.51 9.01 18.40
C LEU A 189 -17.57 10.11 18.22
N SER A 190 -17.83 10.93 19.23
CA SER A 190 -18.73 12.09 19.07
C SER A 190 -18.20 13.13 18.09
N LEU A 191 -16.88 13.19 17.88
CA LEU A 191 -16.20 14.05 16.92
C LEU A 191 -16.17 13.47 15.49
N THR A 192 -16.67 12.23 15.28
CA THR A 192 -16.65 11.55 13.96
C THR A 192 -17.20 12.42 12.83
N PRO A 193 -18.32 13.14 12.95
CA PRO A 193 -18.80 13.98 11.84
C PRO A 193 -17.79 15.05 11.40
N TYR A 194 -17.07 15.64 12.35
CA TYR A 194 -16.04 16.67 12.08
C TYR A 194 -14.75 16.04 11.55
N GLY A 195 -14.32 14.90 12.11
CA GLY A 195 -13.17 14.15 11.62
C GLY A 195 -13.38 13.67 10.19
N VAL A 196 -14.54 13.08 9.89
CA VAL A 196 -14.90 12.64 8.55
C VAL A 196 -15.02 13.83 7.59
N PHE A 197 -15.57 14.96 8.02
CA PHE A 197 -15.58 16.19 7.24
C PHE A 197 -14.16 16.62 6.85
N ALA A 198 -13.24 16.72 7.81
CA ALA A 198 -11.87 17.16 7.57
C ALA A 198 -11.10 16.20 6.64
N ILE A 199 -11.23 14.88 6.88
CA ILE A 199 -10.63 13.84 6.03
C ILE A 199 -11.18 13.93 4.61
N SER A 200 -12.50 13.97 4.46
CA SER A 200 -13.15 14.00 3.14
C SER A 200 -12.84 15.27 2.38
N ALA A 201 -12.75 16.42 3.05
CA ALA A 201 -12.37 17.69 2.44
C ALA A 201 -10.91 17.66 1.97
N SER A 202 -9.99 17.17 2.80
CA SER A 202 -8.59 17.02 2.43
C SER A 202 -8.42 16.05 1.26
N VAL A 203 -8.95 14.84 1.37
CA VAL A 203 -8.90 13.82 0.31
C VAL A 203 -9.54 14.34 -0.98
N ALA A 204 -10.78 14.87 -0.89
CA ALA A 204 -11.47 15.41 -2.04
C ALA A 204 -10.76 16.63 -2.63
N GLY A 205 -10.00 17.42 -1.88
CA GLY A 205 -9.23 18.58 -2.31
C GLY A 205 -7.85 18.25 -2.89
N THR A 206 -7.17 17.20 -2.45
CA THR A 206 -5.78 16.91 -2.80
C THR A 206 -5.61 15.73 -3.75
N MET A 207 -6.53 14.76 -3.74
CA MET A 207 -6.41 13.57 -4.59
C MET A 207 -6.82 13.85 -6.03
N SER A 208 -6.18 13.18 -6.99
CA SER A 208 -6.57 13.26 -8.40
C SER A 208 -7.96 12.64 -8.63
N LEU A 209 -8.71 13.17 -9.60
CA LEU A 209 -10.00 12.57 -10.00
C LEU A 209 -9.83 11.11 -10.44
N GLU A 210 -8.69 10.77 -11.02
CA GLU A 210 -8.34 9.42 -11.41
C GLU A 210 -8.21 8.49 -10.20
N SER A 211 -7.58 8.93 -9.12
CA SER A 211 -7.49 8.14 -7.88
C SER A 211 -8.84 7.95 -7.21
N LEU A 212 -9.73 8.94 -7.29
CA LEU A 212 -11.09 8.85 -6.75
C LEU A 212 -11.98 7.92 -7.58
N SER A 213 -11.85 7.93 -8.93
CA SER A 213 -12.61 7.00 -9.79
C SER A 213 -12.20 5.54 -9.55
N ARG A 214 -10.96 5.28 -9.18
CA ARG A 214 -10.49 3.93 -8.85
C ARG A 214 -11.10 3.38 -7.55
N LEU A 215 -11.61 4.22 -6.64
CA LEU A 215 -12.40 3.77 -5.49
C LEU A 215 -13.70 3.07 -5.87
N GLU A 216 -14.28 3.38 -7.03
CA GLU A 216 -15.46 2.66 -7.53
C GLU A 216 -15.16 1.18 -7.69
N ILE A 217 -13.97 0.83 -8.20
CA ILE A 217 -13.51 -0.57 -8.35
C ILE A 217 -13.51 -1.26 -6.99
N TYR A 218 -12.98 -0.58 -5.96
CA TYR A 218 -12.97 -1.11 -4.61
C TYR A 218 -14.38 -1.36 -4.08
N PHE A 219 -15.30 -0.41 -4.25
CA PHE A 219 -16.68 -0.56 -3.80
C PHE A 219 -17.41 -1.70 -4.51
N VAL A 220 -17.21 -1.85 -5.81
CA VAL A 220 -17.84 -2.92 -6.60
C VAL A 220 -17.31 -4.29 -6.18
N ILE A 221 -15.98 -4.44 -6.04
CA ILE A 221 -15.36 -5.71 -5.63
C ILE A 221 -15.70 -6.04 -4.18
N PHE A 222 -15.65 -5.06 -3.27
CA PHE A 222 -16.02 -5.24 -1.88
C PHE A 222 -17.49 -5.62 -1.71
N GLY A 223 -18.39 -4.93 -2.41
CA GLY A 223 -19.81 -5.22 -2.42
C GLY A 223 -20.12 -6.63 -2.96
N ALA A 224 -19.49 -7.01 -4.06
CA ALA A 224 -19.63 -8.35 -4.63
C ALA A 224 -19.12 -9.44 -3.69
N ALA A 225 -17.96 -9.23 -3.04
CA ALA A 225 -17.41 -10.14 -2.04
C ALA A 225 -18.37 -10.29 -0.84
N ALA A 226 -18.92 -9.17 -0.36
CA ALA A 226 -19.88 -9.15 0.74
C ALA A 226 -21.18 -9.92 0.39
N LEU A 227 -21.73 -9.68 -0.80
CA LEU A 227 -22.91 -10.39 -1.29
C LEU A 227 -22.64 -11.89 -1.47
N LEU A 228 -21.49 -12.24 -2.02
CA LEU A 228 -21.06 -13.63 -2.17
C LEU A 228 -20.96 -14.33 -0.81
N LEU A 229 -20.31 -13.70 0.18
CA LEU A 229 -20.20 -14.24 1.54
C LEU A 229 -21.56 -14.35 2.23
N ALA A 230 -22.37 -13.28 2.20
CA ALA A 230 -23.63 -13.22 2.95
C ALA A 230 -24.71 -14.14 2.37
N PHE A 231 -24.77 -14.33 1.05
CA PHE A 231 -25.88 -15.04 0.41
C PHE A 231 -25.50 -16.40 -0.18
N VAL A 232 -24.22 -16.67 -0.41
CA VAL A 232 -23.78 -17.92 -1.04
C VAL A 232 -22.86 -18.71 -0.11
N VAL A 233 -21.67 -18.23 0.18
CA VAL A 233 -20.61 -19.01 0.85
C VAL A 233 -21.03 -19.45 2.24
N ILE A 234 -21.38 -18.50 3.11
CA ILE A 234 -21.73 -18.78 4.50
C ILE A 234 -23.04 -19.61 4.61
N PRO A 235 -24.14 -19.23 3.92
CA PRO A 235 -25.36 -20.03 3.99
C PRO A 235 -25.21 -21.44 3.43
N LEU A 236 -24.42 -21.66 2.37
CA LEU A 236 -24.15 -23.00 1.84
C LEU A 236 -23.31 -23.84 2.82
N ALA A 237 -22.33 -23.23 3.52
CA ALA A 237 -21.58 -23.93 4.54
C ALA A 237 -22.48 -24.39 5.70
N VAL A 238 -23.41 -23.55 6.15
CA VAL A 238 -24.42 -23.92 7.15
C VAL A 238 -25.32 -25.05 6.62
N ALA A 239 -25.84 -24.96 5.39
CA ALA A 239 -26.70 -25.94 4.80
C ALA A 239 -26.00 -27.29 4.54
N ALA A 240 -24.68 -27.28 4.33
CA ALA A 240 -23.92 -28.54 4.16
C ALA A 240 -23.72 -29.29 5.47
N LEU A 241 -23.58 -28.56 6.59
CA LEU A 241 -23.22 -29.12 7.89
C LEU A 241 -24.41 -29.29 8.86
N THR A 242 -25.55 -28.67 8.58
CA THR A 242 -26.72 -28.67 9.46
C THR A 242 -27.98 -29.19 8.74
N PRO A 243 -29.07 -29.50 9.45
CA PRO A 243 -30.35 -29.84 8.87
C PRO A 243 -31.04 -28.70 8.10
N PHE A 244 -30.57 -27.46 8.27
CA PHE A 244 -31.19 -26.30 7.65
C PHE A 244 -30.83 -26.17 6.18
N GLY A 245 -31.80 -25.91 5.32
CA GLY A 245 -31.61 -25.66 3.90
C GLY A 245 -31.12 -24.23 3.64
N TRP A 246 -30.41 -24.00 2.52
CA TRP A 246 -29.89 -22.65 2.12
C TRP A 246 -30.98 -21.58 2.15
N ARG A 247 -32.18 -21.85 1.57
CA ARG A 247 -33.30 -20.89 1.56
C ARG A 247 -33.82 -20.58 2.96
N GLN A 248 -33.78 -21.55 3.87
CA GLN A 248 -34.17 -21.32 5.27
C GLN A 248 -33.18 -20.44 5.98
N VAL A 249 -31.86 -20.66 5.82
CA VAL A 249 -30.81 -19.84 6.43
C VAL A 249 -30.93 -18.38 5.97
N VAL A 250 -31.04 -18.14 4.66
CA VAL A 250 -31.17 -16.76 4.10
C VAL A 250 -32.51 -16.15 4.54
N GLY A 251 -33.60 -16.91 4.51
CA GLY A 251 -34.94 -16.46 4.92
C GLY A 251 -35.06 -16.08 6.39
N MET A 252 -34.30 -16.74 7.29
CA MET A 252 -34.30 -16.41 8.71
C MET A 252 -33.66 -15.04 9.03
N CYS A 253 -32.71 -14.61 8.23
CA CYS A 253 -31.91 -13.42 8.56
C CYS A 253 -32.15 -12.21 7.64
N HIS A 254 -32.99 -12.29 6.61
CA HIS A 254 -33.15 -11.19 5.62
C HIS A 254 -33.51 -9.85 6.26
N GLU A 255 -34.41 -9.82 7.26
CA GLU A 255 -34.76 -8.58 7.98
C GLU A 255 -33.58 -8.05 8.81
N ALA A 256 -32.83 -8.97 9.48
CA ALA A 256 -31.67 -8.61 10.25
C ALA A 256 -30.53 -8.09 9.38
N LEU A 257 -30.31 -8.71 8.20
CA LEU A 257 -29.33 -8.27 7.20
C LEU A 257 -29.65 -6.85 6.70
N LEU A 258 -30.91 -6.61 6.30
CA LEU A 258 -31.35 -5.28 5.86
C LEU A 258 -31.22 -4.24 6.96
N THR A 259 -31.64 -4.57 8.18
CA THR A 259 -31.57 -3.66 9.33
C THR A 259 -30.11 -3.31 9.65
N ALA A 260 -29.21 -4.29 9.66
CA ALA A 260 -27.78 -4.06 9.90
C ALA A 260 -27.13 -3.24 8.79
N PHE A 261 -27.47 -3.49 7.53
CA PHE A 261 -27.01 -2.72 6.38
C PHE A 261 -27.46 -1.26 6.46
N ILE A 262 -28.74 -0.99 6.73
CA ILE A 262 -29.25 0.37 6.85
C ILE A 262 -28.65 1.09 8.06
N ALA A 263 -28.60 0.41 9.22
CA ALA A 263 -28.11 0.97 10.46
C ALA A 263 -26.57 1.08 10.51
N ASN A 264 -25.85 0.46 9.60
CA ASN A 264 -24.39 0.32 9.62
C ASN A 264 -23.89 -0.25 10.97
N SER A 265 -24.60 -1.21 11.52
CA SER A 265 -24.30 -1.81 12.83
C SER A 265 -24.97 -3.17 12.99
N ALA A 266 -24.18 -4.20 13.17
CA ALA A 266 -24.66 -5.54 13.51
C ALA A 266 -25.15 -5.64 14.97
N PHE A 267 -24.69 -4.76 15.84
CA PHE A 267 -25.05 -4.78 17.27
C PHE A 267 -26.56 -4.63 17.51
N ILE A 268 -27.22 -3.79 16.72
CA ILE A 268 -28.66 -3.46 16.90
C ILE A 268 -29.54 -4.71 16.68
N VAL A 269 -29.09 -5.65 15.86
CA VAL A 269 -29.87 -6.83 15.47
C VAL A 269 -29.54 -8.09 16.31
N LEU A 270 -28.58 -8.02 17.25
CA LEU A 270 -28.20 -9.18 18.07
C LEU A 270 -29.38 -9.83 18.81
N PRO A 271 -30.29 -9.10 19.50
CA PRO A 271 -31.43 -9.72 20.15
C PRO A 271 -32.36 -10.42 19.15
N MET A 272 -32.62 -9.80 18.01
CA MET A 272 -33.43 -10.39 16.95
C MET A 272 -32.82 -11.69 16.42
N LEU A 273 -31.48 -11.74 16.24
CA LEU A 273 -30.77 -12.94 15.81
C LEU A 273 -30.94 -14.09 16.81
N VAL A 274 -30.76 -13.82 18.09
CA VAL A 274 -30.93 -14.82 19.17
C VAL A 274 -32.33 -15.44 19.11
N GLU A 275 -33.38 -14.61 19.04
CA GLU A 275 -34.76 -15.09 18.98
C GLU A 275 -35.05 -15.88 17.71
N ARG A 276 -34.57 -15.42 16.54
CA ARG A 276 -34.74 -16.13 15.24
C ARG A 276 -34.03 -17.48 15.24
N VAL A 277 -32.82 -17.57 15.82
CA VAL A 277 -32.11 -18.87 15.95
C VAL A 277 -32.87 -19.80 16.87
N LYS A 278 -33.32 -19.35 18.05
CA LYS A 278 -34.13 -20.19 18.97
C LYS A 278 -35.40 -20.67 18.33
N ALA A 279 -36.15 -19.84 17.63
CA ALA A 279 -37.35 -20.23 16.89
C ALA A 279 -37.04 -21.28 15.82
N ALA A 280 -35.92 -21.14 15.09
CA ALA A 280 -35.52 -22.12 14.08
C ALA A 280 -35.14 -23.47 14.69
N LEU A 281 -34.46 -23.48 15.84
CA LEU A 281 -34.13 -24.71 16.57
C LEU A 281 -35.39 -25.41 17.07
N ALA A 282 -36.37 -24.66 17.58
CA ALA A 282 -37.67 -25.22 17.99
C ALA A 282 -38.41 -25.88 16.82
N ALA A 283 -38.40 -25.24 15.64
CA ALA A 283 -39.03 -25.81 14.43
C ALA A 283 -38.38 -27.12 13.95
N GLN A 284 -37.12 -27.38 14.31
CA GLN A 284 -36.39 -28.61 13.97
C GLN A 284 -36.32 -29.64 15.11
N ALA A 285 -37.09 -29.44 16.17
CA ALA A 285 -37.07 -30.27 17.40
C ALA A 285 -35.67 -30.38 18.07
N MET A 286 -34.87 -29.33 17.93
CA MET A 286 -33.53 -29.21 18.54
C MET A 286 -33.51 -28.20 19.71
N ASP A 287 -34.69 -27.93 20.29
CA ASP A 287 -34.88 -26.97 21.35
C ASP A 287 -34.64 -27.61 22.72
N SER A 288 -33.42 -27.52 23.23
CA SER A 288 -33.05 -27.98 24.58
C SER A 288 -32.46 -26.78 25.37
N THR A 289 -32.42 -26.94 26.72
CA THR A 289 -31.81 -25.95 27.60
C THR A 289 -30.36 -25.64 27.18
N ASP A 290 -29.60 -26.69 26.79
CA ASP A 290 -28.19 -26.56 26.39
C ASP A 290 -28.04 -25.81 25.05
N THR A 291 -28.93 -26.07 24.08
CA THR A 291 -28.89 -25.36 22.77
C THR A 291 -29.28 -23.89 22.92
N ARG A 292 -30.28 -23.57 23.74
CA ARG A 292 -30.66 -22.18 24.04
C ARG A 292 -29.51 -21.43 24.71
N SER A 293 -28.90 -22.03 25.77
CA SER A 293 -27.78 -21.46 26.48
C SER A 293 -26.57 -21.24 25.53
N ALA A 294 -26.30 -22.20 24.64
CA ALA A 294 -25.25 -22.05 23.65
C ALA A 294 -25.48 -20.84 22.74
N VAL A 295 -26.69 -20.61 22.26
CA VAL A 295 -27.03 -19.45 21.42
C VAL A 295 -26.87 -18.14 22.20
N ASP A 296 -27.35 -18.10 23.45
CA ASP A 296 -27.26 -16.91 24.31
C ASP A 296 -25.81 -16.49 24.59
N VAL A 297 -24.87 -17.44 24.63
CA VAL A 297 -23.44 -17.18 24.85
C VAL A 297 -22.71 -16.90 23.54
N VAL A 298 -22.93 -17.72 22.50
CA VAL A 298 -22.15 -17.69 21.25
C VAL A 298 -22.39 -16.40 20.47
N VAL A 299 -23.63 -15.92 20.38
CA VAL A 299 -23.94 -14.73 19.56
C VAL A 299 -23.25 -13.48 20.09
N PRO A 300 -23.34 -13.11 21.38
CA PRO A 300 -22.62 -11.93 21.88
C PRO A 300 -21.10 -12.08 21.85
N VAL A 301 -20.56 -13.26 22.19
CA VAL A 301 -19.12 -13.52 22.19
C VAL A 301 -18.55 -13.42 20.76
N SER A 302 -19.22 -13.99 19.77
CA SER A 302 -18.77 -13.97 18.39
C SER A 302 -18.78 -12.59 17.76
N PHE A 303 -19.58 -11.67 18.28
CA PHE A 303 -19.57 -10.28 17.85
C PHE A 303 -18.25 -9.56 18.20
N VAL A 304 -17.63 -9.93 19.33
CA VAL A 304 -16.36 -9.33 19.78
C VAL A 304 -15.16 -9.86 18.99
N VAL A 305 -15.13 -11.18 18.72
CA VAL A 305 -14.03 -11.85 17.99
C VAL A 305 -14.00 -11.47 16.50
N PRO A 306 -12.84 -11.60 15.83
CA PRO A 306 -12.77 -11.48 14.37
C PRO A 306 -13.74 -12.44 13.69
N ASN A 307 -14.65 -11.91 12.89
CA ASN A 307 -15.64 -12.66 12.13
C ASN A 307 -15.54 -12.30 10.64
N ALA A 308 -16.23 -13.03 9.78
CA ALA A 308 -16.11 -12.87 8.33
C ALA A 308 -16.37 -11.43 7.84
N GLY A 309 -17.30 -10.69 8.47
CA GLY A 309 -17.56 -9.30 8.10
C GLY A 309 -16.39 -8.38 8.43
N LYS A 310 -15.90 -8.43 9.69
CA LYS A 310 -14.74 -7.64 10.08
C LYS A 310 -13.53 -7.95 9.21
N LEU A 311 -13.27 -9.22 8.91
CA LEU A 311 -12.13 -9.66 8.09
C LEU A 311 -12.26 -9.22 6.63
N LEU A 312 -13.49 -9.04 6.11
CA LEU A 312 -13.69 -8.58 4.75
C LEU A 312 -13.02 -7.22 4.47
N THR A 313 -12.87 -6.38 5.49
CA THR A 313 -12.17 -5.10 5.37
C THR A 313 -10.67 -5.25 5.06
N LEU A 314 -10.08 -6.47 5.26
CA LEU A 314 -8.72 -6.78 4.78
C LEU A 314 -8.57 -6.63 3.26
N LEU A 315 -9.66 -6.69 2.47
CA LEU A 315 -9.64 -6.40 1.03
C LEU A 315 -9.11 -5.00 0.71
N PHE A 316 -9.09 -4.09 1.68
CA PHE A 316 -8.50 -2.76 1.47
C PHE A 316 -6.99 -2.84 1.21
N VAL A 317 -6.27 -3.77 1.85
CA VAL A 317 -4.81 -3.88 1.70
C VAL A 317 -4.40 -4.29 0.28
N PRO A 318 -4.91 -5.40 -0.32
CA PRO A 318 -4.62 -5.71 -1.71
C PRO A 318 -5.15 -4.66 -2.70
N PHE A 319 -6.24 -3.93 -2.36
CA PHE A 319 -6.70 -2.80 -3.16
C PHE A 319 -5.68 -1.65 -3.12
N ALA A 320 -5.19 -1.26 -1.95
CA ALA A 320 -4.20 -0.20 -1.80
C ALA A 320 -2.87 -0.58 -2.49
N ALA A 321 -2.43 -1.83 -2.38
CA ALA A 321 -1.27 -2.36 -3.07
C ALA A 321 -1.44 -2.30 -4.60
N TRP A 322 -2.61 -2.71 -5.11
CA TRP A 322 -2.96 -2.59 -6.53
C TRP A 322 -2.98 -1.12 -6.98
N LEU A 323 -3.59 -0.23 -6.18
CA LEU A 323 -3.65 1.21 -6.48
C LEU A 323 -2.26 1.85 -6.51
N ALA A 324 -1.35 1.40 -5.65
CA ALA A 324 0.06 1.81 -5.64
C ALA A 324 0.85 1.26 -6.85
N GLY A 325 0.27 0.34 -7.64
CA GLY A 325 0.92 -0.30 -8.78
C GLY A 325 1.83 -1.49 -8.41
N ASN A 326 1.76 -1.95 -7.16
CA ASN A 326 2.52 -3.12 -6.67
C ASN A 326 1.56 -4.13 -6.03
N PRO A 327 0.80 -4.91 -6.83
CA PRO A 327 -0.15 -5.88 -6.31
C PRO A 327 0.53 -6.94 -5.45
N LEU A 328 -0.17 -7.39 -4.40
CA LEU A 328 0.36 -8.37 -3.46
C LEU A 328 0.65 -9.71 -4.14
N GLY A 329 1.86 -10.23 -3.97
CA GLY A 329 2.21 -11.59 -4.35
C GLY A 329 1.53 -12.66 -3.48
N ALA A 330 1.53 -13.92 -3.92
CA ALA A 330 0.89 -15.01 -3.20
C ALA A 330 1.46 -15.25 -1.79
N ASP A 331 2.74 -15.00 -1.59
CA ASP A 331 3.46 -15.08 -0.32
C ASP A 331 3.01 -14.02 0.69
N ALA A 332 2.66 -12.82 0.21
CA ALA A 332 2.18 -11.73 1.05
C ALA A 332 0.84 -12.04 1.73
N TYR A 333 0.00 -12.92 1.15
CA TYR A 333 -1.27 -13.30 1.76
C TYR A 333 -1.09 -14.11 3.06
N LEU A 334 0.01 -14.88 3.19
CA LEU A 334 0.32 -15.55 4.45
C LEU A 334 0.59 -14.54 5.57
N ALA A 335 1.35 -13.48 5.26
CA ALA A 335 1.60 -12.38 6.18
C ALA A 335 0.31 -11.58 6.46
N LEU A 336 -0.48 -11.28 5.42
CA LEU A 336 -1.76 -10.58 5.55
C LEU A 336 -2.71 -11.28 6.51
N PHE A 337 -2.89 -12.59 6.40
CA PHE A 337 -3.81 -13.32 7.30
C PHE A 337 -3.15 -13.66 8.63
N GLY A 338 -1.87 -14.02 8.64
CA GLY A 338 -1.12 -14.31 9.85
C GLY A 338 -1.12 -13.12 10.81
N ALA A 339 -0.86 -11.92 10.34
CA ALA A 339 -0.92 -10.71 11.14
C ALA A 339 -2.34 -10.10 11.21
N GLY A 340 -3.10 -10.21 10.12
CA GLY A 340 -4.40 -9.56 9.99
C GLY A 340 -5.48 -10.14 10.89
N ILE A 341 -5.66 -11.48 10.93
CA ILE A 341 -6.71 -12.09 11.75
C ILE A 341 -6.59 -11.67 13.23
N PRO A 342 -5.42 -11.76 13.87
CA PRO A 342 -5.28 -11.27 15.26
C PRO A 342 -5.48 -9.76 15.36
N SER A 343 -5.01 -8.98 14.38
CA SER A 343 -5.16 -7.52 14.42
C SER A 343 -6.62 -7.05 14.44
N TYR A 344 -7.54 -7.88 13.94
CA TYR A 344 -8.97 -7.57 13.94
C TYR A 344 -9.71 -7.85 15.25
N PHE A 345 -9.01 -8.26 16.31
CA PHE A 345 -9.51 -8.06 17.67
C PHE A 345 -9.55 -6.57 18.03
N ALA A 346 -8.67 -5.76 17.42
CA ALA A 346 -8.77 -4.31 17.41
C ALA A 346 -9.75 -3.83 16.32
N LYS A 347 -9.81 -2.53 16.10
CA LYS A 347 -10.58 -1.93 14.99
C LYS A 347 -9.72 -1.81 13.73
N ALA A 348 -10.36 -1.82 12.57
CA ALA A 348 -9.70 -1.66 11.28
C ALA A 348 -8.79 -0.41 11.19
N GLN A 349 -9.14 0.68 11.92
CA GLN A 349 -8.34 1.91 11.97
C GLN A 349 -6.94 1.72 12.59
N VAL A 350 -6.73 0.65 13.36
CA VAL A 350 -5.41 0.27 13.91
C VAL A 350 -4.80 -0.89 13.11
N ALA A 351 -5.63 -1.85 12.72
CA ALA A 351 -5.17 -3.04 12.01
C ALA A 351 -4.64 -2.70 10.61
N LEU A 352 -5.35 -1.86 9.85
CA LEU A 352 -4.96 -1.57 8.46
C LEU A 352 -3.65 -0.81 8.32
N PRO A 353 -3.38 0.30 9.06
CA PRO A 353 -2.08 0.96 8.98
C PRO A 353 -0.93 0.01 9.29
N PHE A 354 -1.06 -0.76 10.37
CA PHE A 354 -0.07 -1.77 10.75
C PHE A 354 0.18 -2.81 9.64
N LEU A 355 -0.88 -3.31 9.00
CA LEU A 355 -0.76 -4.29 7.92
C LEU A 355 -0.19 -3.68 6.63
N MET A 356 -0.51 -2.42 6.35
CA MET A 356 0.07 -1.70 5.21
C MET A 356 1.57 -1.50 5.39
N ASP A 357 2.00 -1.07 6.58
CA ASP A 357 3.43 -0.93 6.91
C ASP A 357 4.15 -2.28 6.83
N LEU A 358 3.55 -3.35 7.39
CA LEU A 358 4.11 -4.70 7.35
C LEU A 358 4.31 -5.23 5.93
N LEU A 359 3.42 -4.86 5.00
CA LEU A 359 3.41 -5.35 3.62
C LEU A 359 4.02 -4.35 2.62
N GLY A 360 4.64 -3.27 3.11
CA GLY A 360 5.27 -2.24 2.27
C GLY A 360 4.28 -1.47 1.38
N VAL A 361 3.02 -1.36 1.79
CA VAL A 361 2.01 -0.57 1.09
C VAL A 361 2.05 0.87 1.60
N PRO A 362 2.06 1.90 0.72
CA PRO A 362 2.15 3.29 1.14
C PRO A 362 1.10 3.68 2.17
N HIS A 363 1.55 4.20 3.32
CA HIS A 363 0.73 4.52 4.48
C HIS A 363 -0.31 5.62 4.23
N ASP A 364 0.00 6.59 3.38
CA ASP A 364 -0.88 7.70 3.00
C ASP A 364 -2.17 7.22 2.31
N LEU A 365 -2.15 6.06 1.64
CA LEU A 365 -3.36 5.46 1.07
C LEU A 365 -4.40 5.05 2.13
N PHE A 366 -4.01 4.91 3.40
CA PHE A 366 -4.96 4.67 4.50
C PHE A 366 -6.01 5.77 4.64
N LEU A 367 -5.68 7.00 4.27
CA LEU A 367 -6.64 8.12 4.26
C LEU A 367 -7.88 7.83 3.39
N LEU A 368 -7.75 6.98 2.36
CA LEU A 368 -8.87 6.55 1.52
C LEU A 368 -9.81 5.56 2.23
N TYR A 369 -9.30 4.81 3.20
CA TYR A 369 -10.10 3.85 3.95
C TYR A 369 -11.21 4.52 4.74
N ILE A 370 -10.91 5.64 5.41
CA ILE A 370 -11.86 6.30 6.33
C ILE A 370 -13.17 6.69 5.63
N PRO A 371 -13.16 7.49 4.53
CA PRO A 371 -14.39 7.80 3.81
C PRO A 371 -15.02 6.57 3.15
N SER A 372 -14.21 5.63 2.64
CA SER A 372 -14.76 4.41 2.03
C SER A 372 -15.47 3.52 3.03
N SER A 373 -15.04 3.51 4.29
CA SER A 373 -15.63 2.71 5.37
C SER A 373 -17.09 3.04 5.66
N ILE A 374 -17.56 4.24 5.28
CA ILE A 374 -18.97 4.64 5.42
C ILE A 374 -19.87 3.79 4.51
N VAL A 375 -19.37 3.43 3.33
CA VAL A 375 -20.09 2.58 2.39
C VAL A 375 -19.81 1.12 2.69
N THR A 376 -18.54 0.74 2.80
CA THR A 376 -18.14 -0.67 3.02
C THR A 376 -18.57 -1.21 4.37
N GLY A 377 -18.66 -0.36 5.40
CA GLY A 377 -19.13 -0.75 6.72
C GLY A 377 -20.59 -1.25 6.75
N LYS A 378 -21.43 -0.83 5.80
CA LYS A 378 -22.79 -1.36 5.64
C LYS A 378 -22.76 -2.82 5.20
N PHE A 379 -21.91 -3.13 4.23
CA PHE A 379 -21.69 -4.49 3.75
C PHE A 379 -21.01 -5.37 4.80
N ASP A 380 -20.01 -4.82 5.52
CA ASP A 380 -19.36 -5.48 6.66
C ASP A 380 -20.39 -5.87 7.73
N SER A 381 -21.26 -4.94 8.13
CA SER A 381 -22.32 -5.20 9.11
C SER A 381 -23.29 -6.31 8.64
N MET A 382 -23.61 -6.36 7.36
CA MET A 382 -24.44 -7.41 6.76
C MET A 382 -23.75 -8.78 6.83
N VAL A 383 -22.47 -8.88 6.43
CA VAL A 383 -21.70 -10.13 6.49
C VAL A 383 -21.48 -10.56 7.94
N THR A 384 -21.25 -9.63 8.85
CA THR A 384 -21.14 -9.89 10.29
C THR A 384 -22.41 -10.57 10.80
N VAL A 385 -23.60 -10.06 10.49
CA VAL A 385 -24.88 -10.66 10.89
C VAL A 385 -25.03 -12.09 10.37
N MET A 386 -24.72 -12.32 9.09
CA MET A 386 -24.77 -13.68 8.53
C MET A 386 -23.76 -14.61 9.21
N SER A 387 -22.56 -14.12 9.50
CA SER A 387 -21.52 -14.90 10.20
C SER A 387 -21.94 -15.28 11.61
N LEU A 388 -22.57 -14.35 12.36
CA LEU A 388 -23.11 -14.60 13.71
C LEU A 388 -24.24 -15.62 13.69
N LEU A 389 -25.19 -15.48 12.76
CA LEU A 389 -26.26 -16.46 12.56
C LEU A 389 -25.70 -17.86 12.26
N ALA A 390 -24.76 -17.92 11.31
CA ALA A 390 -24.12 -19.15 10.90
C ALA A 390 -23.44 -19.85 12.07
N LEU A 391 -22.64 -19.12 12.84
CA LEU A 391 -21.94 -19.68 14.00
C LEU A 391 -22.91 -20.15 15.08
N ALA A 392 -23.99 -19.41 15.32
CA ALA A 392 -25.03 -19.82 16.27
C ALA A 392 -25.73 -21.12 15.84
N LEU A 393 -26.14 -21.22 14.56
CA LEU A 393 -26.78 -22.41 14.03
C LEU A 393 -25.85 -23.62 14.02
N LEU A 394 -24.60 -23.45 13.59
CA LEU A 394 -23.57 -24.49 13.59
C LEU A 394 -23.26 -24.98 14.99
N THR A 395 -23.07 -24.08 15.95
CA THR A 395 -22.75 -24.44 17.35
C THR A 395 -23.92 -25.10 18.02
N ALA A 396 -25.14 -24.57 17.86
CA ALA A 396 -26.35 -25.21 18.43
C ALA A 396 -26.59 -26.61 17.84
N SER A 397 -26.39 -26.77 16.53
CA SER A 397 -26.49 -28.09 15.86
C SER A 397 -25.41 -29.06 16.37
N ALA A 398 -24.19 -28.55 16.66
CA ALA A 398 -23.11 -29.34 17.25
C ALA A 398 -23.41 -29.79 18.68
N VAL A 399 -24.04 -28.94 19.48
CA VAL A 399 -24.47 -29.24 20.86
C VAL A 399 -25.61 -30.24 20.85
N ALA A 400 -26.58 -30.09 19.93
CA ALA A 400 -27.68 -31.02 19.74
C ALA A 400 -27.27 -32.38 19.14
N GLY A 401 -26.02 -32.55 18.70
CA GLY A 401 -25.57 -33.79 18.03
C GLY A 401 -26.08 -33.97 16.59
N HIS A 402 -26.60 -32.92 15.97
CA HIS A 402 -27.18 -32.92 14.64
C HIS A 402 -26.27 -32.35 13.54
N LEU A 403 -24.97 -32.25 13.78
CA LEU A 403 -23.99 -31.94 12.75
C LEU A 403 -23.90 -33.09 11.75
N ARG A 404 -24.11 -32.77 10.46
CA ARG A 404 -24.09 -33.73 9.37
C ARG A 404 -22.81 -33.55 8.57
N ILE A 405 -21.85 -34.48 8.72
CA ILE A 405 -20.62 -34.50 7.92
C ILE A 405 -20.79 -35.50 6.79
N GLU A 406 -21.61 -35.13 5.79
CA GLU A 406 -21.85 -35.93 4.60
C GLU A 406 -20.96 -35.47 3.45
N PRO A 407 -19.99 -36.29 2.96
CA PRO A 407 -19.03 -35.86 1.92
C PRO A 407 -19.71 -35.33 0.65
N ARG A 408 -20.83 -35.94 0.24
CA ARG A 408 -21.58 -35.51 -0.96
C ARG A 408 -22.18 -34.11 -0.81
N ARG A 409 -22.71 -33.76 0.37
CA ARG A 409 -23.26 -32.43 0.63
C ARG A 409 -22.17 -31.35 0.68
N ILE A 410 -21.06 -31.69 1.35
CA ILE A 410 -19.88 -30.78 1.44
C ILE A 410 -19.32 -30.56 0.03
N ALA A 411 -19.11 -31.62 -0.75
CA ALA A 411 -18.58 -31.51 -2.12
C ALA A 411 -19.51 -30.67 -3.02
N ARG A 412 -20.86 -30.90 -2.92
CA ARG A 412 -21.83 -30.09 -3.67
C ARG A 412 -21.82 -28.62 -3.26
N ALA A 413 -21.76 -28.31 -1.96
CA ALA A 413 -21.68 -26.94 -1.46
C ALA A 413 -20.38 -26.25 -1.91
N LEU A 414 -19.26 -26.97 -1.84
CA LEU A 414 -17.97 -26.48 -2.31
C LEU A 414 -17.99 -26.20 -3.81
N LEU A 415 -18.54 -27.12 -4.62
CA LEU A 415 -18.64 -26.94 -6.07
C LEU A 415 -19.50 -25.72 -6.45
N ILE A 416 -20.64 -25.54 -5.77
CA ILE A 416 -21.52 -24.37 -6.00
C ILE A 416 -20.78 -23.07 -5.57
N THR A 417 -20.08 -23.08 -4.44
CA THR A 417 -19.31 -21.95 -3.95
C THR A 417 -18.19 -21.57 -4.93
N LEU A 418 -17.42 -22.55 -5.42
CA LEU A 418 -16.38 -22.32 -6.41
C LEU A 418 -16.94 -21.78 -7.72
N ALA A 419 -18.02 -22.36 -8.22
CA ALA A 419 -18.68 -21.89 -9.43
C ALA A 419 -19.21 -20.44 -9.27
N ALA A 420 -19.89 -20.14 -8.17
CA ALA A 420 -20.39 -18.80 -7.90
C ALA A 420 -19.25 -17.78 -7.77
N THR A 421 -18.16 -18.14 -7.09
CA THR A 421 -16.97 -17.30 -6.97
C THR A 421 -16.33 -17.05 -8.34
N ALA A 422 -16.17 -18.09 -9.15
CA ALA A 422 -15.60 -17.98 -10.49
C ALA A 422 -16.46 -17.09 -11.41
N ILE A 423 -17.78 -17.24 -11.36
CA ILE A 423 -18.73 -16.40 -12.11
C ILE A 423 -18.64 -14.94 -11.64
N THR A 424 -18.58 -14.71 -10.32
CA THR A 424 -18.48 -13.36 -9.77
C THR A 424 -17.17 -12.68 -10.19
N VAL A 425 -16.03 -13.36 -10.02
CA VAL A 425 -14.72 -12.82 -10.38
C VAL A 425 -14.60 -12.62 -11.90
N GLY A 426 -15.04 -13.59 -12.70
CA GLY A 426 -15.03 -13.50 -14.17
C GLY A 426 -15.93 -12.38 -14.68
N GLY A 427 -17.14 -12.25 -14.14
CA GLY A 427 -18.08 -11.18 -14.46
C GLY A 427 -17.54 -9.80 -14.08
N LEU A 428 -16.94 -9.67 -12.90
CA LEU A 428 -16.30 -8.44 -12.46
C LEU A 428 -15.11 -8.08 -13.35
N LYS A 429 -14.24 -9.04 -13.66
CA LYS A 429 -13.08 -8.82 -14.53
C LYS A 429 -13.48 -8.31 -15.91
N LEU A 430 -14.55 -8.90 -16.50
CA LEU A 430 -15.09 -8.46 -17.78
C LEU A 430 -15.70 -7.05 -17.70
N SER A 431 -16.52 -6.76 -16.67
CA SER A 431 -17.17 -5.47 -16.52
C SER A 431 -16.16 -4.34 -16.23
N LEU A 432 -15.19 -4.60 -15.36
CA LEU A 432 -14.18 -3.61 -14.99
C LEU A 432 -13.15 -3.37 -16.11
N ALA A 433 -12.85 -4.37 -16.93
CA ALA A 433 -11.98 -4.19 -18.09
C ALA A 433 -12.55 -3.20 -19.13
N HIS A 434 -13.88 -3.05 -19.20
CA HIS A 434 -14.54 -2.08 -20.08
C HIS A 434 -14.81 -0.73 -19.42
N ALA A 435 -14.87 -0.68 -18.09
CA ALA A 435 -15.23 0.54 -17.34
C ALA A 435 -14.01 1.42 -17.00
N VAL A 436 -12.82 0.83 -16.97
CA VAL A 436 -11.59 1.55 -16.64
C VAL A 436 -10.88 1.97 -17.90
N ASP A 437 -10.75 3.27 -18.10
CA ASP A 437 -9.93 3.83 -19.17
C ASP A 437 -8.45 3.52 -18.85
N THR A 438 -7.95 2.42 -19.44
CA THR A 438 -6.59 1.91 -19.22
C THR A 438 -5.54 2.67 -20.05
N VAL A 439 -5.86 3.88 -20.54
CA VAL A 439 -4.90 4.67 -21.29
C VAL A 439 -3.72 5.01 -20.39
N TYR A 440 -2.62 4.30 -20.63
CA TYR A 440 -1.34 4.56 -19.99
C TYR A 440 -0.82 5.93 -20.44
N ARG A 441 -0.64 6.86 -19.50
CA ARG A 441 -0.17 8.22 -19.76
C ARG A 441 1.08 8.61 -18.98
N LYS A 442 1.70 7.67 -18.27
CA LYS A 442 2.89 7.97 -17.47
C LYS A 442 4.12 8.24 -18.34
N ASP A 443 4.18 7.61 -19.52
CA ASP A 443 5.16 7.90 -20.58
C ASP A 443 5.12 9.38 -21.00
N GLN A 444 3.93 9.96 -21.14
CA GLN A 444 3.75 11.37 -21.43
C GLN A 444 4.23 12.26 -20.27
N ALA A 445 4.05 11.82 -19.03
CA ALA A 445 4.54 12.56 -17.88
C ALA A 445 6.05 12.69 -17.89
N LEU A 446 6.76 11.56 -18.11
CA LEU A 446 8.22 11.53 -18.20
C LEU A 446 8.73 12.28 -19.44
N SER A 447 8.11 12.05 -20.61
CA SER A 447 8.49 12.71 -21.86
C SER A 447 8.26 14.23 -21.86
N ASN A 448 7.31 14.71 -21.04
CA ASN A 448 7.01 16.14 -20.93
C ASN A 448 7.71 16.82 -19.74
N MET A 449 8.59 16.12 -19.01
CA MET A 449 9.38 16.75 -17.95
C MET A 449 10.23 17.88 -18.49
N ASN A 450 10.31 18.96 -17.73
CA ASN A 450 11.10 20.13 -18.08
C ASN A 450 11.96 20.53 -16.88
N LEU A 451 13.02 21.27 -17.12
CA LEU A 451 13.76 21.94 -16.06
C LEU A 451 12.78 22.87 -15.30
N PRO A 452 12.60 22.71 -13.98
CA PRO A 452 11.68 23.55 -13.21
C PRO A 452 12.04 25.04 -13.32
N ARG A 453 13.34 25.32 -13.43
CA ARG A 453 13.89 26.64 -13.65
C ARG A 453 15.11 26.54 -14.55
N VAL A 454 15.08 27.18 -15.71
CA VAL A 454 16.26 27.39 -16.54
C VAL A 454 17.05 28.55 -15.93
N MET A 455 18.25 28.26 -15.43
CA MET A 455 19.08 29.26 -14.74
C MET A 455 20.03 29.95 -15.70
N LEU A 456 20.63 29.15 -16.59
CA LEU A 456 21.60 29.60 -17.56
C LEU A 456 21.25 29.06 -18.94
N PRO A 457 21.62 29.78 -20.03
CA PRO A 457 21.50 29.24 -21.40
C PRO A 457 22.28 27.93 -21.54
N ILE A 458 21.68 26.97 -22.22
CA ILE A 458 22.28 25.68 -22.56
C ILE A 458 22.75 25.73 -24.01
N ALA A 459 24.04 25.43 -24.24
CA ALA A 459 24.56 25.13 -25.58
C ALA A 459 24.87 23.63 -25.67
N LEU A 460 24.28 22.95 -26.65
CA LEU A 460 24.59 21.57 -26.97
C LEU A 460 25.66 21.55 -28.07
N LEU A 461 26.85 21.08 -27.76
CA LEU A 461 27.93 20.96 -28.72
C LEU A 461 27.85 19.61 -29.43
N ALA A 462 27.94 19.59 -30.76
CA ALA A 462 27.92 18.34 -31.51
C ALA A 462 29.19 17.50 -31.31
N GLU A 463 30.32 18.18 -31.06
CA GLU A 463 31.63 17.56 -30.83
C GLU A 463 32.33 18.24 -29.65
N ALA A 464 33.25 17.52 -29.03
CA ALA A 464 34.07 18.07 -27.97
C ALA A 464 34.96 19.21 -28.49
N PRO A 465 34.96 20.36 -27.84
CA PRO A 465 35.73 21.53 -28.28
C PRO A 465 37.24 21.25 -28.29
N PRO A 466 38.07 22.10 -28.91
CA PRO A 466 39.53 21.92 -28.91
C PRO A 466 40.10 21.96 -27.47
N ALA A 467 41.22 21.27 -27.28
CA ALA A 467 41.92 21.20 -26.00
C ALA A 467 42.40 22.61 -25.57
N GLU A 468 42.21 22.93 -24.31
CA GLU A 468 42.70 24.16 -23.72
C GLU A 468 43.98 23.89 -22.93
N ALA A 469 44.85 24.95 -22.77
CA ALA A 469 46.08 24.81 -22.05
C ALA A 469 45.87 24.40 -20.59
N VAL A 470 46.35 23.23 -20.23
CA VAL A 470 46.17 22.59 -18.90
C VAL A 470 46.99 23.31 -17.80
N SER A 471 47.89 24.22 -18.18
CA SER A 471 48.71 25.02 -17.26
C SER A 471 47.94 26.06 -16.44
N THR A 472 46.73 26.47 -16.89
CA THR A 472 45.84 27.35 -16.15
C THR A 472 44.82 26.59 -15.31
N SER A 473 44.46 27.13 -14.15
CA SER A 473 43.41 26.57 -13.31
C SER A 473 42.09 26.44 -14.07
N THR A 474 41.36 25.33 -13.90
CA THR A 474 40.05 25.13 -14.54
C THR A 474 39.07 26.24 -14.12
N MET A 475 39.12 26.69 -12.88
CA MET A 475 38.30 27.80 -12.41
C MET A 475 38.59 29.12 -13.19
N GLN A 476 39.85 29.40 -13.49
CA GLN A 476 40.19 30.55 -14.31
C GLN A 476 39.70 30.41 -15.75
N ARG A 477 39.80 29.20 -16.34
CA ARG A 477 39.30 28.92 -17.68
C ARG A 477 37.79 29.10 -17.76
N ILE A 478 37.04 28.59 -16.79
CA ILE A 478 35.58 28.72 -16.71
C ILE A 478 35.20 30.21 -16.66
N ARG A 479 35.85 30.99 -15.82
CA ARG A 479 35.59 32.44 -15.69
C ARG A 479 35.96 33.23 -16.96
N ALA A 480 37.10 32.94 -17.55
CA ALA A 480 37.55 33.61 -18.77
C ALA A 480 36.65 33.32 -19.98
N ARG A 481 36.15 32.09 -20.08
CA ARG A 481 35.23 31.62 -21.14
C ARG A 481 33.78 32.02 -20.87
N GLY A 482 33.40 32.22 -19.61
CA GLY A 482 32.05 32.47 -19.16
C GLY A 482 31.15 31.22 -19.28
N ALA A 483 31.72 30.03 -19.46
CA ALA A 483 30.98 28.81 -19.67
C ALA A 483 31.58 27.62 -18.91
N LEU A 484 30.73 26.77 -18.34
CA LEU A 484 31.09 25.45 -17.81
C LEU A 484 30.87 24.41 -18.90
N ARG A 485 31.92 23.65 -19.26
CA ARG A 485 31.85 22.54 -20.22
C ARG A 485 31.59 21.24 -19.48
N VAL A 486 30.45 20.62 -19.76
CA VAL A 486 29.92 19.45 -19.04
C VAL A 486 29.78 18.28 -19.99
N ALA A 487 30.49 17.18 -19.74
CA ALA A 487 30.19 15.94 -20.47
C ALA A 487 29.01 15.20 -19.86
N PHE A 488 28.18 14.61 -20.71
CA PHE A 488 27.03 13.81 -20.32
C PHE A 488 26.85 12.63 -21.27
N VAL A 489 26.27 11.55 -20.75
CA VAL A 489 25.81 10.42 -21.59
C VAL A 489 24.34 10.68 -21.98
N GLY A 490 24.06 10.68 -23.26
CA GLY A 490 22.69 10.82 -23.77
C GLY A 490 21.83 9.60 -23.43
N ASP A 491 20.51 9.77 -23.55
CA ASP A 491 19.51 8.70 -23.31
C ASP A 491 19.57 8.05 -21.90
N ARG A 492 20.10 8.76 -20.90
CA ARG A 492 20.10 8.35 -19.49
C ARG A 492 18.90 8.92 -18.72
N VAL A 493 17.72 8.45 -19.06
CA VAL A 493 16.50 8.80 -18.32
C VAL A 493 16.60 8.28 -16.88
N PRO A 494 16.31 9.05 -15.81
CA PRO A 494 15.84 10.44 -15.78
C PRO A 494 16.98 11.46 -15.52
N PHE A 495 18.23 11.08 -15.75
CA PHE A 495 19.42 11.87 -15.40
C PHE A 495 19.79 12.90 -16.46
N ALA A 496 19.95 12.48 -17.71
CA ALA A 496 20.23 13.34 -18.85
C ALA A 496 19.56 12.78 -20.12
N PHE A 497 18.53 13.43 -20.61
CA PHE A 497 17.74 12.94 -21.75
C PHE A 497 17.05 14.11 -22.49
N PHE A 498 16.58 13.82 -23.70
CA PHE A 498 15.79 14.77 -24.48
C PHE A 498 14.31 14.56 -24.24
N ASN A 499 13.60 15.61 -23.82
CA ASN A 499 12.17 15.58 -23.63
C ASN A 499 11.41 15.60 -25.00
N ALA A 500 10.07 15.57 -24.97
CA ALA A 500 9.24 15.60 -26.16
C ALA A 500 9.43 16.87 -27.02
N ARG A 501 9.94 17.96 -26.44
CA ARG A 501 10.30 19.21 -27.16
C ARG A 501 11.71 19.20 -27.70
N ARG A 502 12.48 18.14 -27.49
CA ARG A 502 13.90 18.01 -27.79
C ARG A 502 14.80 18.93 -26.95
N ASP A 503 14.34 19.36 -25.78
CA ASP A 503 15.19 20.07 -24.80
C ASP A 503 15.98 19.03 -23.99
N LEU A 504 17.26 19.31 -23.74
CA LEU A 504 18.09 18.51 -22.86
C LEU A 504 17.68 18.78 -21.40
N VAL A 505 17.21 17.76 -20.72
CA VAL A 505 16.66 17.82 -19.37
C VAL A 505 17.13 16.65 -18.52
N GLY A 506 16.91 16.70 -17.21
CA GLY A 506 17.22 15.62 -16.27
C GLY A 506 17.93 16.12 -15.02
N MET A 507 18.06 15.20 -14.04
CA MET A 507 18.68 15.49 -12.76
C MET A 507 20.11 16.01 -12.90
N ASP A 508 20.93 15.37 -13.73
CA ASP A 508 22.32 15.72 -13.96
C ASP A 508 22.45 17.06 -14.69
N VAL A 509 21.51 17.34 -15.61
CA VAL A 509 21.46 18.61 -16.35
C VAL A 509 21.13 19.77 -15.42
N GLU A 510 20.14 19.61 -14.53
CA GLU A 510 19.79 20.63 -13.54
C GLU A 510 20.93 20.85 -12.53
N LEU A 511 21.55 19.76 -12.06
CA LEU A 511 22.71 19.83 -11.16
C LEU A 511 23.86 20.61 -11.79
N ALA A 512 24.15 20.34 -13.06
CA ALA A 512 25.20 21.04 -13.81
C ALA A 512 24.91 22.54 -13.99
N GLN A 513 23.64 22.91 -14.22
CA GLN A 513 23.26 24.34 -14.32
C GLN A 513 23.43 25.06 -12.99
N ARG A 514 23.06 24.43 -11.86
CA ARG A 514 23.27 25.00 -10.52
C ARG A 514 24.75 25.20 -10.21
N LEU A 515 25.55 24.16 -10.51
CA LEU A 515 27.00 24.22 -10.34
C LEU A 515 27.59 25.36 -11.18
N ALA A 516 27.23 25.46 -12.46
CA ALA A 516 27.74 26.51 -13.35
C ALA A 516 27.39 27.92 -12.86
N GLN A 517 26.16 28.14 -12.40
CA GLN A 517 25.69 29.40 -11.85
C GLN A 517 26.52 29.79 -10.62
N ASP A 518 26.71 28.85 -9.69
CA ASP A 518 27.43 29.12 -8.44
C ASP A 518 28.95 29.29 -8.67
N LEU A 519 29.52 28.72 -9.76
CA LEU A 519 30.88 28.97 -10.21
C LEU A 519 31.04 30.32 -10.96
N GLY A 520 29.93 31.02 -11.21
CA GLY A 520 29.94 32.33 -11.91
C GLY A 520 30.01 32.21 -13.44
N ALA A 521 29.66 31.10 -14.01
CA ALA A 521 29.49 30.95 -15.45
C ALA A 521 28.20 31.65 -15.94
N THR A 522 28.15 32.05 -17.18
CA THR A 522 26.99 32.70 -17.83
C THR A 522 26.22 31.76 -18.74
N ARG A 523 26.79 30.60 -19.08
CA ARG A 523 26.14 29.50 -19.85
C ARG A 523 26.73 28.15 -19.51
N VAL A 524 26.06 27.09 -19.92
CA VAL A 524 26.55 25.70 -19.83
C VAL A 524 26.69 25.11 -21.21
N ASP A 525 27.88 24.60 -21.52
CA ASP A 525 28.18 23.92 -22.78
C ASP A 525 28.15 22.39 -22.56
N PHE A 526 27.09 21.70 -23.00
CA PHE A 526 26.98 20.25 -22.87
C PHE A 526 27.64 19.53 -24.05
N VAL A 527 28.48 18.55 -23.72
CA VAL A 527 29.24 17.73 -24.67
C VAL A 527 28.79 16.28 -24.53
N PRO A 528 28.16 15.67 -25.56
CA PRO A 528 27.82 14.26 -25.51
C PRO A 528 29.11 13.43 -25.57
N ALA A 529 29.24 12.47 -24.67
CA ALA A 529 30.39 11.58 -24.60
C ALA A 529 30.03 10.29 -23.83
N ASP A 530 30.58 9.16 -24.28
CA ASP A 530 30.50 7.90 -23.56
C ASP A 530 31.46 7.88 -22.35
N PHE A 531 31.22 6.99 -21.38
CA PHE A 531 32.03 6.92 -20.16
C PHE A 531 33.54 6.78 -20.44
N ASP A 532 33.92 5.99 -21.44
CA ASP A 532 35.31 5.78 -21.83
C ASP A 532 35.95 7.02 -22.42
N GLN A 533 35.16 7.85 -23.09
CA GLN A 533 35.64 9.11 -23.70
C GLN A 533 35.78 10.22 -22.65
N MET A 534 34.93 10.24 -21.60
CA MET A 534 34.93 11.29 -20.60
C MET A 534 36.27 11.44 -19.89
N SER A 535 36.94 10.35 -19.53
CA SER A 535 38.24 10.39 -18.86
C SER A 535 39.32 11.06 -19.71
N ARG A 536 39.34 10.76 -21.01
CA ARG A 536 40.25 11.37 -21.99
C ARG A 536 39.95 12.84 -22.19
N LEU A 537 38.69 13.21 -22.39
CA LEU A 537 38.27 14.59 -22.59
C LEU A 537 38.60 15.48 -21.38
N LEU A 538 38.47 14.94 -20.16
CA LEU A 538 38.88 15.62 -18.91
C LEU A 538 40.41 15.81 -18.88
N ALA A 539 41.17 14.77 -19.21
CA ALA A 539 42.63 14.82 -19.23
C ALA A 539 43.16 15.84 -20.24
N GLU A 540 42.54 15.93 -21.40
CA GLU A 540 42.88 16.88 -22.49
C GLU A 540 42.40 18.31 -22.22
N GLY A 541 41.62 18.57 -21.16
CA GLY A 541 41.04 19.89 -20.86
C GLY A 541 40.00 20.37 -21.87
N ARG A 542 39.36 19.46 -22.59
CA ARG A 542 38.26 19.72 -23.55
C ARG A 542 36.93 19.91 -22.85
N ILE A 543 36.75 19.26 -21.69
CA ILE A 543 35.63 19.42 -20.77
C ILE A 543 36.18 19.78 -19.36
N ASP A 544 35.35 20.41 -18.55
CA ASP A 544 35.71 20.82 -17.20
C ASP A 544 35.22 19.76 -16.17
N VAL A 545 34.03 19.26 -16.34
CA VAL A 545 33.39 18.23 -15.49
C VAL A 545 32.61 17.21 -16.29
N ALA A 546 32.47 16.00 -15.73
CA ALA A 546 31.58 14.94 -16.22
C ALA A 546 30.54 14.65 -15.15
N VAL A 547 29.25 14.92 -15.40
CA VAL A 547 28.17 14.66 -14.45
C VAL A 547 27.55 13.30 -14.70
N GLY A 548 27.09 12.62 -13.65
CA GLY A 548 26.48 11.31 -13.76
C GLY A 548 27.46 10.15 -13.85
N LEU A 549 28.69 10.34 -13.40
CA LEU A 549 29.73 9.32 -13.51
C LEU A 549 29.62 8.32 -12.34
N PRO A 550 29.34 7.01 -12.63
CA PRO A 550 29.31 5.98 -11.59
C PRO A 550 30.73 5.72 -11.05
N TYR A 551 30.84 5.42 -9.74
CA TYR A 551 32.10 5.06 -9.13
C TYR A 551 32.54 3.68 -9.57
N LEU A 552 33.38 3.65 -10.60
CA LEU A 552 33.96 2.41 -11.14
C LEU A 552 35.45 2.36 -10.82
N PRO A 553 35.98 1.22 -10.32
CA PRO A 553 37.40 1.05 -9.99
C PRO A 553 38.32 1.39 -11.16
N ASP A 554 37.92 1.06 -12.40
CA ASP A 554 38.71 1.28 -13.60
C ASP A 554 38.90 2.79 -13.92
N LEU A 555 37.90 3.60 -13.60
CA LEU A 555 37.93 5.05 -13.81
C LEU A 555 38.60 5.83 -12.67
N LEU A 556 38.68 5.25 -11.45
CA LEU A 556 39.29 5.90 -10.29
C LEU A 556 40.76 6.30 -10.52
N ARG A 557 41.49 5.58 -11.39
CA ARG A 557 42.86 5.90 -11.74
C ARG A 557 42.98 7.06 -12.72
N GLN A 558 41.95 7.36 -13.48
CA GLN A 558 41.95 8.32 -14.58
C GLN A 558 41.26 9.63 -14.23
N VAL A 559 40.27 9.59 -13.35
CA VAL A 559 39.38 10.70 -13.01
C VAL A 559 39.43 10.97 -11.50
N ALA A 560 39.34 12.24 -11.10
CA ALA A 560 39.04 12.64 -9.73
C ALA A 560 37.52 12.69 -9.56
N TYR A 561 37.00 12.04 -8.53
CA TYR A 561 35.57 12.06 -8.21
C TYR A 561 35.28 13.08 -7.10
N SER A 562 34.14 13.72 -7.20
CA SER A 562 33.53 14.44 -6.07
C SER A 562 33.00 13.44 -5.02
N VAL A 563 32.54 13.92 -3.86
CA VAL A 563 31.63 13.15 -3.00
C VAL A 563 30.39 12.74 -3.81
N PRO A 564 29.81 11.54 -3.60
CA PRO A 564 28.65 11.12 -4.37
C PRO A 564 27.45 12.04 -4.08
N TYR A 565 26.73 12.45 -5.12
CA TYR A 565 25.49 13.21 -4.99
C TYR A 565 24.25 12.33 -5.05
N LEU A 566 24.39 11.08 -5.53
CA LEU A 566 23.36 10.07 -5.58
C LEU A 566 23.94 8.72 -5.16
N ASP A 567 23.31 8.09 -4.18
CA ASP A 567 23.56 6.69 -3.83
C ASP A 567 22.52 5.83 -4.57
N SER A 568 22.95 5.22 -5.66
CA SER A 568 22.11 4.39 -6.52
C SER A 568 22.40 2.91 -6.34
N THR A 569 21.54 2.07 -6.90
CA THR A 569 21.63 0.61 -6.85
C THR A 569 21.61 0.05 -8.27
N LEU A 570 22.42 -1.00 -8.52
CA LEU A 570 22.35 -1.73 -9.77
C LEU A 570 21.08 -2.59 -9.81
N GLY A 571 20.27 -2.39 -10.84
CA GLY A 571 19.08 -3.18 -11.13
C GLY A 571 19.23 -3.96 -12.45
N LEU A 572 18.42 -4.98 -12.61
CA LEU A 572 18.23 -5.71 -13.85
C LEU A 572 16.87 -5.37 -14.44
N VAL A 573 16.83 -4.82 -15.63
CA VAL A 573 15.58 -4.60 -16.38
C VAL A 573 15.28 -5.86 -17.18
N VAL A 574 14.10 -6.41 -16.97
CA VAL A 574 13.64 -7.66 -17.58
C VAL A 574 12.23 -7.50 -18.11
N ARG A 575 11.77 -8.39 -18.98
CA ARG A 575 10.35 -8.45 -19.33
C ARG A 575 9.51 -8.79 -18.10
N ASP A 576 8.31 -8.24 -17.99
CA ASP A 576 7.42 -8.43 -16.82
C ASP A 576 7.18 -9.91 -16.50
N GLU A 577 7.08 -10.76 -17.50
CA GLU A 577 6.89 -12.21 -17.37
C GLU A 577 8.08 -12.92 -16.69
N LEU A 578 9.27 -12.30 -16.71
CA LEU A 578 10.50 -12.83 -16.12
C LEU A 578 10.84 -12.23 -14.75
N ARG A 579 10.05 -11.28 -14.28
CA ARG A 579 10.31 -10.53 -13.04
C ARG A 579 10.57 -11.44 -11.85
N ASP A 580 9.74 -12.47 -11.68
CA ASP A 580 9.86 -13.38 -10.53
C ASP A 580 11.09 -14.26 -10.60
N ASP A 581 11.51 -14.68 -11.81
CA ASP A 581 12.70 -15.49 -12.01
C ASP A 581 13.97 -14.72 -11.63
N PHE A 582 14.03 -13.43 -11.93
CA PHE A 582 15.16 -12.55 -11.64
C PHE A 582 15.18 -11.99 -10.22
N SER A 583 14.19 -12.30 -9.39
CA SER A 583 14.09 -11.79 -8.01
C SER A 583 15.18 -12.36 -7.07
N SER A 584 15.75 -13.53 -7.37
CA SER A 584 16.81 -14.14 -6.55
C SER A 584 17.74 -15.02 -7.37
N ALA A 585 19.00 -15.14 -6.93
CA ALA A 585 19.99 -16.02 -7.55
C ALA A 585 19.51 -17.47 -7.62
N THR A 586 18.81 -17.97 -6.60
CA THR A 586 18.30 -19.33 -6.52
C THR A 586 17.28 -19.64 -7.61
N ARG A 587 16.36 -18.72 -7.87
CA ARG A 587 15.36 -18.88 -8.94
C ARG A 587 16.02 -18.77 -10.32
N LEU A 588 16.96 -17.84 -10.46
CA LEU A 588 17.66 -17.61 -11.70
C LEU A 588 18.56 -18.79 -12.11
N ALA A 589 19.11 -19.54 -11.15
CA ALA A 589 19.93 -20.74 -11.42
C ALA A 589 19.17 -21.81 -12.22
N GLY A 590 17.84 -21.89 -12.08
CA GLY A 590 16.98 -22.78 -12.88
C GLY A 590 16.87 -22.40 -14.35
N ARG A 591 17.29 -21.18 -14.72
CA ARG A 591 17.18 -20.62 -16.09
C ARG A 591 18.55 -20.51 -16.81
N SER A 592 19.62 -20.91 -16.17
CA SER A 592 20.99 -20.80 -16.71
C SER A 592 21.15 -21.51 -18.08
N PRO A 593 21.85 -20.93 -19.09
CA PRO A 593 22.60 -19.68 -19.04
C PRO A 593 21.73 -18.42 -19.19
N VAL A 594 22.16 -17.31 -18.55
CA VAL A 594 21.47 -16.02 -18.59
C VAL A 594 22.34 -14.97 -19.26
N THR A 595 21.81 -14.27 -20.25
CA THR A 595 22.52 -13.22 -20.98
C THR A 595 22.10 -11.84 -20.45
N ILE A 596 23.07 -11.09 -19.91
CA ILE A 596 22.85 -9.73 -19.38
C ILE A 596 23.55 -8.71 -20.26
N ALA A 597 22.81 -7.71 -20.72
CA ALA A 597 23.37 -6.57 -21.42
C ALA A 597 23.86 -5.49 -20.45
N LEU A 598 24.89 -4.75 -20.87
CA LEU A 598 25.45 -3.59 -20.19
C LEU A 598 25.61 -2.46 -21.20
N LEU A 599 25.60 -1.20 -20.72
CA LEU A 599 25.94 -0.04 -21.54
C LEU A 599 27.47 0.06 -21.66
N GLY A 600 28.02 -0.47 -22.77
CA GLY A 600 29.46 -0.58 -22.96
C GLY A 600 30.08 -1.78 -22.21
N ASP A 601 31.39 -1.90 -22.29
CA ASP A 601 32.14 -2.94 -21.59
C ASP A 601 32.57 -2.45 -20.19
N LEU A 602 31.96 -3.06 -19.16
CA LEU A 602 32.14 -2.68 -17.76
C LEU A 602 32.56 -3.89 -16.89
N PRO A 603 33.85 -4.32 -16.96
CA PRO A 603 34.34 -5.53 -16.27
C PRO A 603 34.05 -5.53 -14.77
N ALA A 604 34.19 -4.38 -14.11
CA ALA A 604 33.93 -4.26 -12.68
C ALA A 604 32.46 -4.52 -12.31
N VAL A 605 31.53 -4.15 -13.16
CA VAL A 605 30.09 -4.45 -12.97
C VAL A 605 29.82 -5.92 -13.23
N GLN A 606 30.43 -6.50 -14.28
CA GLN A 606 30.31 -7.93 -14.57
C GLN A 606 30.78 -8.79 -13.40
N ASP A 607 31.92 -8.46 -12.79
CA ASP A 607 32.46 -9.19 -11.65
C ASP A 607 31.58 -9.08 -10.40
N ARG A 608 30.99 -7.91 -10.15
CA ARG A 608 30.03 -7.73 -9.05
C ARG A 608 28.77 -8.56 -9.27
N LEU A 609 28.23 -8.58 -10.50
CA LEU A 609 27.07 -9.40 -10.85
C LEU A 609 27.37 -10.90 -10.72
N ARG A 610 28.55 -11.37 -11.17
CA ARG A 610 28.97 -12.78 -10.98
C ARG A 610 29.03 -13.17 -9.49
N LYS A 611 29.47 -12.27 -8.64
CA LYS A 611 29.52 -12.51 -7.18
C LYS A 611 28.12 -12.53 -6.56
N GLN A 612 27.25 -11.60 -6.95
CA GLN A 612 25.88 -11.52 -6.42
C GLN A 612 25.00 -12.69 -6.88
N LEU A 613 25.15 -13.09 -8.15
CA LEU A 613 24.40 -14.19 -8.76
C LEU A 613 25.25 -15.47 -8.84
N ALA A 614 25.96 -15.77 -7.75
CA ALA A 614 26.80 -16.96 -7.69
C ALA A 614 25.99 -18.24 -7.96
N GLY A 615 26.49 -19.10 -8.85
CA GLY A 615 25.85 -20.36 -9.27
C GLY A 615 24.98 -20.21 -10.54
N VAL A 616 24.90 -19.00 -11.14
CA VAL A 616 24.27 -18.77 -12.43
C VAL A 616 25.35 -18.61 -13.52
N ASP A 617 25.21 -19.29 -14.65
CA ASP A 617 26.10 -19.08 -15.82
C ASP A 617 25.70 -17.77 -16.51
N LEU A 618 26.50 -16.71 -16.30
CA LEU A 618 26.24 -15.37 -16.80
C LEU A 618 27.06 -15.06 -18.04
N ARG A 619 26.39 -14.67 -19.11
CA ARG A 619 26.97 -14.12 -20.33
C ARG A 619 26.71 -12.64 -20.39
N PHE A 620 27.72 -11.84 -20.77
CA PHE A 620 27.58 -10.40 -20.89
C PHE A 620 27.71 -9.93 -22.32
N VAL A 621 26.85 -8.96 -22.70
CA VAL A 621 26.84 -8.33 -24.00
C VAL A 621 26.87 -6.82 -23.83
N ALA A 622 27.79 -6.14 -24.50
CA ALA A 622 27.83 -4.68 -24.53
C ALA A 622 26.84 -4.15 -25.59
N LEU A 623 25.93 -3.28 -25.18
CA LEU A 623 25.03 -2.57 -26.10
C LEU A 623 25.39 -1.07 -26.14
N PRO A 624 25.26 -0.42 -27.32
CA PRO A 624 25.62 0.99 -27.47
C PRO A 624 24.58 1.94 -26.82
N SER A 625 23.33 1.51 -26.70
CA SER A 625 22.24 2.29 -26.11
C SER A 625 21.20 1.38 -25.47
N PRO A 626 20.52 1.80 -24.42
CA PRO A 626 19.40 1.05 -23.83
C PRO A 626 18.27 0.79 -24.84
N LYS A 627 18.04 1.65 -25.81
CA LYS A 627 17.00 1.52 -26.85
C LYS A 627 17.09 0.20 -27.59
N HIS A 628 18.31 -0.27 -27.93
CA HIS A 628 18.50 -1.56 -28.62
C HIS A 628 17.89 -2.74 -27.88
N PHE A 629 17.89 -2.70 -26.53
CA PHE A 629 17.26 -3.73 -25.73
C PHE A 629 15.73 -3.59 -25.73
N PHE A 630 15.22 -2.37 -25.50
CA PHE A 630 13.79 -2.13 -25.38
C PHE A 630 13.02 -2.22 -26.70
N GLU A 631 13.67 -1.90 -27.82
CA GLU A 631 13.09 -1.97 -29.17
C GLU A 631 13.21 -3.38 -29.79
N GLY A 632 13.80 -4.32 -29.04
CA GLY A 632 13.88 -5.73 -29.45
C GLY A 632 14.98 -6.03 -30.49
N GLU A 633 15.93 -5.12 -30.68
CA GLU A 633 17.08 -5.32 -31.57
C GLU A 633 18.12 -6.29 -30.99
N ALA A 634 18.00 -6.65 -29.73
CA ALA A 634 18.85 -7.63 -29.01
C ALA A 634 18.04 -8.83 -28.51
N PRO A 635 17.49 -9.69 -29.40
CA PRO A 635 16.52 -10.74 -29.02
C PRO A 635 17.07 -11.86 -28.13
N HIS A 636 18.40 -11.97 -27.99
CA HIS A 636 19.07 -13.00 -27.19
C HIS A 636 19.49 -12.51 -25.80
N VAL A 637 19.06 -11.31 -25.41
CA VAL A 637 19.35 -10.71 -24.11
C VAL A 637 18.17 -10.90 -23.18
N ASP A 638 18.42 -11.52 -22.03
CA ASP A 638 17.39 -11.78 -21.02
C ASP A 638 17.15 -10.58 -20.11
N ALA A 639 18.21 -9.81 -19.79
CA ALA A 639 18.16 -8.67 -18.90
C ALA A 639 19.12 -7.56 -19.32
N PHE A 640 18.81 -6.31 -18.98
CA PHE A 640 19.71 -5.18 -19.10
C PHE A 640 20.09 -4.65 -17.70
N ALA A 641 21.40 -4.67 -17.39
CA ALA A 641 21.88 -4.12 -16.11
C ALA A 641 22.14 -2.63 -16.19
N MET A 642 21.45 -1.86 -15.36
CA MET A 642 21.58 -0.42 -15.25
C MET A 642 21.26 0.05 -13.83
N LEU A 643 21.40 1.34 -13.55
CA LEU A 643 20.94 1.92 -12.29
C LEU A 643 19.42 1.68 -12.14
N ALA A 644 18.98 1.24 -10.96
CA ALA A 644 17.57 0.90 -10.73
C ALA A 644 16.62 2.07 -11.01
N GLU A 645 17.06 3.30 -10.72
CA GLU A 645 16.34 4.53 -11.02
C GLU A 645 16.16 4.74 -12.54
N ALA A 646 17.23 4.48 -13.32
CA ALA A 646 17.16 4.52 -14.78
C ALA A 646 16.26 3.42 -15.32
N GLY A 647 16.40 2.20 -14.79
CA GLY A 647 15.55 1.06 -15.15
C GLY A 647 14.06 1.35 -14.91
N ALA A 648 13.71 1.94 -13.78
CA ALA A 648 12.35 2.34 -13.48
C ALA A 648 11.82 3.38 -14.49
N ALA A 649 12.63 4.38 -14.84
CA ALA A 649 12.25 5.39 -15.83
C ALA A 649 12.08 4.80 -17.25
N TRP A 650 12.95 3.88 -17.66
CA TRP A 650 12.80 3.15 -18.91
C TRP A 650 11.57 2.24 -18.93
N SER A 651 11.24 1.59 -17.81
CA SER A 651 10.01 0.82 -17.68
C SER A 651 8.75 1.67 -17.82
N ILE A 652 8.82 2.97 -17.46
CA ILE A 652 7.71 3.92 -17.74
C ILE A 652 7.55 4.13 -19.26
N LEU A 653 8.62 4.22 -20.02
CA LEU A 653 8.56 4.39 -21.48
C LEU A 653 8.19 3.09 -22.18
N TYR A 654 8.60 1.94 -21.64
CA TYR A 654 8.37 0.60 -22.18
C TYR A 654 7.69 -0.29 -21.12
N PRO A 655 6.36 -0.19 -20.99
CA PRO A 655 5.62 -0.81 -19.88
C PRO A 655 5.61 -2.34 -19.83
N ALA A 656 6.13 -3.01 -20.83
CA ALA A 656 6.31 -4.47 -20.86
C ALA A 656 7.55 -4.94 -20.11
N TYR A 657 8.32 -4.01 -19.52
CA TYR A 657 9.54 -4.29 -18.79
C TYR A 657 9.45 -3.79 -17.35
N SER A 658 10.08 -4.51 -16.44
CA SER A 658 10.20 -4.15 -15.01
C SER A 658 11.65 -4.15 -14.57
N VAL A 659 11.97 -3.31 -13.58
CA VAL A 659 13.27 -3.35 -12.91
C VAL A 659 13.21 -4.26 -11.70
N VAL A 660 14.23 -5.09 -11.54
CA VAL A 660 14.39 -6.03 -10.42
C VAL A 660 15.76 -5.84 -9.80
N VAL A 661 15.83 -5.83 -8.48
CA VAL A 661 17.09 -5.89 -7.73
C VAL A 661 17.18 -7.29 -7.12
N PRO A 662 18.06 -8.18 -7.66
CA PRO A 662 18.15 -9.57 -7.18
C PRO A 662 18.55 -9.65 -5.72
N GLN A 663 17.86 -10.49 -4.94
CA GLN A 663 18.17 -10.77 -3.55
C GLN A 663 18.99 -12.07 -3.39
N PRO A 664 19.79 -12.19 -2.31
CA PRO A 664 20.09 -11.23 -1.26
C PRO A 664 21.16 -10.22 -1.65
N GLY A 665 21.01 -9.00 -1.14
CA GLY A 665 21.99 -7.93 -1.27
C GLY A 665 21.87 -7.10 -2.53
N ALA A 666 21.96 -5.78 -2.38
CA ALA A 666 21.96 -4.84 -3.49
C ALA A 666 23.38 -4.36 -3.81
N ILE A 667 23.73 -4.23 -5.09
CA ILE A 667 25.01 -3.65 -5.50
C ILE A 667 24.87 -2.13 -5.49
N ALA A 668 25.46 -1.49 -4.48
CA ALA A 668 25.50 -0.03 -4.44
C ALA A 668 26.43 0.53 -5.53
N VAL A 669 25.95 1.54 -6.24
CA VAL A 669 26.66 2.26 -7.30
C VAL A 669 26.52 3.77 -7.02
N PRO A 670 27.41 4.34 -6.18
CA PRO A 670 27.43 5.78 -5.97
C PRO A 670 27.73 6.53 -7.28
N VAL A 671 27.10 7.69 -7.46
CA VAL A 671 27.24 8.53 -8.64
C VAL A 671 27.78 9.90 -8.22
N GLY A 672 28.81 10.38 -8.90
CA GLY A 672 29.46 11.64 -8.59
C GLY A 672 29.77 12.47 -9.82
N VAL A 673 30.43 13.60 -9.58
CA VAL A 673 30.98 14.47 -10.61
C VAL A 673 32.43 14.08 -10.85
N GLY A 674 32.77 13.76 -12.09
CA GLY A 674 34.14 13.49 -12.54
C GLY A 674 34.84 14.77 -12.92
N MET A 675 36.10 14.88 -12.52
CA MET A 675 36.96 16.03 -12.81
C MET A 675 38.35 15.55 -13.25
N ARG A 676 39.11 16.44 -13.83
CA ARG A 676 40.47 16.10 -14.22
C ARG A 676 41.32 15.75 -13.00
N ARG A 677 42.05 14.65 -13.08
CA ARG A 677 42.96 14.24 -12.01
C ARG A 677 44.08 15.28 -11.81
N GLY A 678 44.30 15.65 -10.56
CA GLY A 678 45.27 16.70 -10.19
C GLY A 678 44.71 18.14 -10.13
N ASP A 679 43.43 18.33 -10.49
CA ASP A 679 42.74 19.63 -10.32
C ASP A 679 42.09 19.70 -8.91
N SER A 680 42.98 19.88 -7.93
CA SER A 680 42.57 19.90 -6.51
C SER A 680 41.69 21.10 -6.15
N GLU A 681 41.89 22.26 -6.83
CA GLU A 681 41.09 23.45 -6.62
C GLU A 681 39.63 23.22 -6.99
N LEU A 682 39.36 22.74 -8.23
CA LEU A 682 38.03 22.47 -8.68
C LEU A 682 37.39 21.35 -7.83
N ALA A 683 38.17 20.30 -7.52
CA ALA A 683 37.66 19.17 -6.73
C ALA A 683 37.23 19.60 -5.31
N SER A 684 38.01 20.48 -4.64
CA SER A 684 37.62 21.02 -3.34
C SER A 684 36.33 21.85 -3.44
N VAL A 685 36.26 22.76 -4.41
CA VAL A 685 35.09 23.64 -4.59
C VAL A 685 33.84 22.83 -4.88
N VAL A 686 33.91 21.81 -5.77
CA VAL A 686 32.76 20.96 -6.11
C VAL A 686 32.33 20.12 -4.91
N ASN A 687 33.28 19.62 -4.11
CA ASN A 687 32.96 18.85 -2.91
C ASN A 687 32.24 19.69 -1.85
N ASP A 688 32.80 20.86 -1.53
CA ASP A 688 32.19 21.78 -0.58
C ASP A 688 30.82 22.25 -1.04
N TRP A 689 30.69 22.52 -2.34
CA TRP A 689 29.42 22.88 -2.95
C TRP A 689 28.38 21.75 -2.81
N LEU A 690 28.72 20.48 -3.10
CA LEU A 690 27.82 19.35 -2.96
C LEU A 690 27.38 19.13 -1.50
N VAL A 691 28.28 19.35 -0.53
CA VAL A 691 27.93 19.29 0.90
C VAL A 691 26.90 20.35 1.25
N ILE A 692 27.09 21.59 0.74
CA ILE A 692 26.12 22.68 0.92
C ILE A 692 24.78 22.34 0.30
N GLN A 693 24.74 21.86 -0.97
CA GLN A 693 23.52 21.50 -1.66
C GLN A 693 22.77 20.34 -0.96
N ARG A 694 23.51 19.37 -0.41
CA ARG A 694 22.94 18.28 0.39
C ARG A 694 22.31 18.81 1.67
N SER A 695 23.02 19.65 2.42
CA SER A 695 22.53 20.24 3.68
C SER A 695 21.33 21.16 3.47
N ALA A 696 21.27 21.84 2.32
CA ALA A 696 20.13 22.68 1.92
C ALA A 696 18.94 21.88 1.39
N GLY A 697 19.03 20.54 1.29
CA GLY A 697 17.97 19.67 0.79
C GLY A 697 17.76 19.70 -0.73
N VAL A 698 18.65 20.37 -1.48
CA VAL A 698 18.53 20.51 -2.94
C VAL A 698 18.66 19.16 -3.65
N LEU A 699 19.63 18.33 -3.22
CA LEU A 699 19.81 17.00 -3.81
C LEU A 699 18.57 16.11 -3.62
N SER A 700 17.92 16.20 -2.45
CA SER A 700 16.65 15.51 -2.17
C SER A 700 15.53 16.02 -3.07
N GLN A 701 15.40 17.34 -3.26
CA GLN A 701 14.40 17.93 -4.16
C GLN A 701 14.61 17.50 -5.62
N LEU A 702 15.87 17.45 -6.09
CA LEU A 702 16.19 16.96 -7.43
C LEU A 702 15.78 15.49 -7.59
N ARG A 703 16.09 14.66 -6.59
CA ARG A 703 15.70 13.24 -6.59
C ARG A 703 14.18 13.07 -6.57
N GLU A 704 13.46 13.82 -5.73
CA GLU A 704 12.00 13.79 -5.67
C GLU A 704 11.37 14.15 -7.01
N TYR A 705 11.86 15.19 -7.67
CA TYR A 705 11.31 15.64 -8.94
C TYR A 705 11.64 14.65 -10.08
N TRP A 706 12.93 14.36 -10.31
CA TRP A 706 13.40 13.63 -11.48
C TRP A 706 13.25 12.11 -11.35
N VAL A 707 13.56 11.55 -10.17
CA VAL A 707 13.61 10.11 -9.94
C VAL A 707 12.28 9.58 -9.41
N LEU A 708 11.71 10.22 -8.39
CA LEU A 708 10.44 9.80 -7.81
C LEU A 708 9.23 10.37 -8.56
N GLY A 709 9.43 11.31 -9.49
CA GLY A 709 8.38 11.89 -10.32
C GLY A 709 7.44 12.84 -9.57
N HIS A 710 7.81 13.28 -8.35
CA HIS A 710 7.02 14.21 -7.58
C HIS A 710 6.99 15.59 -8.24
N GLY A 711 5.84 16.01 -8.76
CA GLY A 711 5.69 17.29 -9.48
C GLY A 711 6.08 17.25 -10.96
N ALA A 712 6.58 16.12 -11.49
CA ALA A 712 6.90 15.93 -12.91
C ALA A 712 5.67 16.06 -13.81
N GLN A 713 4.55 15.58 -13.38
CA GLN A 713 3.29 16.10 -13.87
C GLN A 713 3.12 17.46 -13.20
N LYS A 714 3.11 18.56 -13.98
CA LYS A 714 2.31 19.71 -13.58
C LYS A 714 0.93 19.10 -13.34
N ARG A 715 0.64 18.75 -12.09
CA ARG A 715 -0.74 18.46 -11.70
C ARG A 715 -1.49 19.64 -12.22
N SER A 716 -2.30 19.43 -13.26
CA SER A 716 -3.28 20.46 -13.63
C SER A 716 -3.88 20.82 -12.30
N PRO A 717 -3.71 22.09 -11.85
CA PRO A 717 -4.17 22.44 -10.51
C PRO A 717 -5.56 21.88 -10.44
N ARG A 718 -5.84 21.11 -9.41
CA ARG A 718 -7.06 20.31 -9.34
C ARG A 718 -8.23 21.21 -9.68
N TRP A 719 -9.12 20.71 -10.54
CA TRP A 719 -10.38 21.37 -10.84
C TRP A 719 -11.08 21.74 -9.52
N SER A 720 -11.35 22.98 -9.32
CA SER A 720 -12.08 23.48 -8.16
C SER A 720 -13.15 24.46 -8.63
N ILE A 721 -14.29 24.45 -7.95
CA ILE A 721 -15.39 25.38 -8.26
C ILE A 721 -14.91 26.82 -8.15
N ARG A 722 -14.08 27.13 -7.15
CA ARG A 722 -13.54 28.45 -6.88
C ARG A 722 -12.71 29.02 -8.05
N HIS A 723 -11.84 28.21 -8.64
CA HIS A 723 -10.92 28.66 -9.68
C HIS A 723 -11.47 28.44 -11.09
N ASP A 724 -12.03 27.26 -11.35
CA ASP A 724 -12.34 26.83 -12.71
C ASP A 724 -13.78 27.19 -13.14
N VAL A 725 -14.70 27.40 -12.16
CA VAL A 725 -16.10 27.80 -12.42
C VAL A 725 -16.31 29.28 -12.10
N LEU A 726 -15.87 29.74 -10.92
CA LEU A 726 -16.14 31.09 -10.45
C LEU A 726 -15.04 32.10 -10.83
N GLY A 727 -13.82 31.64 -11.18
CA GLY A 727 -12.72 32.53 -11.57
C GLY A 727 -12.24 33.49 -10.47
N TRP A 728 -12.50 33.19 -9.18
CA TRP A 728 -12.27 34.10 -8.06
C TRP A 728 -10.81 34.40 -7.72
N GLU A 729 -9.86 33.59 -8.16
CA GLU A 729 -8.44 33.88 -8.10
C GLU A 729 -7.83 33.57 -9.46
N ARG A 730 -7.22 34.58 -10.12
CA ARG A 730 -6.38 34.33 -11.29
C ARG A 730 -5.16 33.54 -10.83
N ARG A 731 -4.95 32.35 -11.37
CA ARG A 731 -3.71 31.62 -11.18
C ARG A 731 -2.56 32.47 -11.72
N ALA A 732 -1.54 32.67 -10.87
CA ALA A 732 -0.33 33.41 -11.23
C ALA A 732 0.45 32.84 -12.43
N ASP A 733 0.07 31.64 -12.94
CA ASP A 733 0.80 30.86 -13.94
C ASP A 733 0.12 30.71 -15.31
N ARG A 734 -0.89 31.52 -15.67
CA ARG A 734 -1.29 31.62 -17.09
C ARG A 734 -0.51 32.77 -17.73
N PRO A 735 0.44 32.50 -18.64
CA PRO A 735 0.88 33.55 -19.57
C PRO A 735 -0.35 34.05 -20.30
N ALA A 736 -0.50 35.38 -20.35
CA ALA A 736 -1.53 36.02 -21.13
C ALA A 736 -1.50 35.46 -22.56
N GLN A 737 -2.63 34.94 -23.03
CA GLN A 737 -2.84 34.59 -24.43
C GLN A 737 -2.88 35.88 -25.26
#